data_92fc8b091872fbccc3cba2faa9305021
#
_entry.id   92fc8b091872fbccc3cba2faa9305021
#
_cell.length_a   1.000
_cell.length_b   1.000
_cell.length_c   1.000
_cell.angle_alpha   90.00
_cell.angle_beta   90.00
_cell.angle_gamma   90.00
#
_symmetry.space_group_name_H-M   'P 1'
#
loop_
_entity.id
_entity.type
_entity.pdbx_description
1 polymer ?
#
loop_
_entity_poly.entity_id
_entity_poly.type
_entity_poly.pdbx_seq_one_letter_code
_entity_poly.pdbx_strand_id
1 'polypeptide(L)'
;MRKLITRFCNFIFGKHKNNTLPRIWILAADMAIVLLAYVIAVVMVYFNDITKLNLIVDWKRIWLFPCFYLVSFLISKTYDGMLRYSGFNDIRKIFFSCTWTFIFIVVSKWVLIKLYHPFAANYYPPFTIIGYHYLITLVLMIIMRFTIRRLYNEVYKTASNKQNTIIYGAGDAGTILLRTLSQDTNSRYRIKAFVDDDQKRIGSQINTIKVLAPNVVLSEDFVQKNKIEVMIIAIPSISEKRNKEIIEQGLALNLIVKSVPSFDKWVDGKISTNQIQDIKIEDLLGRNPIILGKSHVVREIDNKVVLVTGAAGSIGREICRQVMHYNPSKLIMLDQAESPLYDFQFEMNNTPEFKEKRDRMAFVITNVKDPVHMRQVFESFHPQVVFHAAAYKHVPFMEENAYEAVFVNVFGTKLVADLATEYGVEKFVMISTDKAVNPTNVMGATKRIAEIYTQSRQGSTKFITTRFGNVLGSNGSVVPLFQKQIEQGGPITVTDRRITRYFMTIPEACSLVLEAGSIGEGGDIFVFDMGEKVRIWDLAEKMRQLAHRPEVEIIETGLRPGEKLYEEVLANEENTIKTENEKIMHAVVRKYETEEVDDMIETLRNELATSDPMRIVAQMKVIVPEFKSNNSIFSQLDK
;
A
#
# COMPACT_ATOMS: atom_id res chain seq x y z
N MET A 1 9.97 9.90 -42.85
CA MET A 1 9.08 10.91 -42.23
C MET A 1 9.22 10.97 -40.73
N ARG A 2 9.00 9.87 -39.98
CA ARG A 2 9.07 9.83 -38.47
C ARG A 2 10.43 10.31 -37.93
N LYS A 3 11.56 9.88 -38.49
CA LYS A 3 12.92 10.34 -38.09
C LYS A 3 13.15 11.85 -38.32
N LEU A 4 12.56 12.43 -39.37
CA LEU A 4 12.64 13.87 -39.68
C LEU A 4 11.81 14.68 -38.70
N ILE A 5 10.59 14.23 -38.37
CA ILE A 5 9.69 14.84 -37.38
C ILE A 5 10.36 14.79 -36.01
N THR A 6 10.94 13.67 -35.60
CA THR A 6 11.66 13.54 -34.32
C THR A 6 12.87 14.48 -34.26
N ARG A 7 13.66 14.61 -35.34
CA ARG A 7 14.77 15.58 -35.40
C ARG A 7 14.28 17.03 -35.31
N PHE A 8 13.20 17.35 -36.00
CA PHE A 8 12.58 18.69 -35.95
C PHE A 8 12.04 19.00 -34.56
N CYS A 9 11.33 18.06 -33.91
CA CYS A 9 10.85 18.21 -32.54
C CYS A 9 12.00 18.32 -31.52
N ASN A 10 13.05 17.51 -31.66
CA ASN A 10 14.23 17.62 -30.80
C ASN A 10 15.01 18.94 -31.00
N PHE A 11 15.02 19.48 -32.22
CA PHE A 11 15.59 20.79 -32.50
C PHE A 11 14.78 21.90 -31.81
N ILE A 12 13.44 21.83 -31.86
CA ILE A 12 12.56 22.85 -31.30
C ILE A 12 12.46 22.73 -29.77
N PHE A 13 12.35 21.50 -29.25
CA PHE A 13 12.05 21.27 -27.82
C PHE A 13 13.25 20.73 -27.02
N GLY A 14 14.24 20.10 -27.66
CA GLY A 14 15.32 19.37 -26.97
C GLY A 14 16.42 20.23 -26.34
N LYS A 15 16.51 21.53 -26.66
CA LYS A 15 17.53 22.45 -26.10
C LYS A 15 17.14 23.10 -24.77
N HIS A 16 15.90 22.96 -24.30
CA HIS A 16 15.45 23.62 -23.08
C HIS A 16 15.17 22.62 -21.96
N LYS A 17 15.77 22.86 -20.80
CA LYS A 17 15.76 22.03 -19.58
C LYS A 17 14.35 21.63 -19.06
N ASN A 18 13.30 22.34 -19.52
CA ASN A 18 11.90 22.11 -19.11
C ASN A 18 10.96 21.74 -20.27
N ASN A 19 11.47 21.38 -21.47
CA ASN A 19 10.65 21.04 -22.65
C ASN A 19 9.55 22.07 -22.99
N THR A 20 9.79 23.36 -22.74
CA THR A 20 8.88 24.46 -23.08
C THR A 20 9.52 25.37 -24.10
N LEU A 21 8.79 25.72 -25.15
CA LEU A 21 9.23 26.74 -26.11
C LEU A 21 9.27 28.11 -25.43
N PRO A 22 10.34 28.91 -25.63
CA PRO A 22 10.33 30.30 -25.20
C PRO A 22 9.16 31.06 -25.80
N ARG A 23 8.52 31.90 -25.01
CA ARG A 23 7.33 32.69 -25.40
C ARG A 23 7.53 33.49 -26.69
N ILE A 24 8.75 33.98 -26.89
CA ILE A 24 9.11 34.76 -28.07
C ILE A 24 9.00 33.95 -29.38
N TRP A 25 9.31 32.66 -29.37
CA TRP A 25 9.18 31.81 -30.55
C TRP A 25 7.73 31.53 -30.93
N ILE A 26 6.86 31.45 -29.91
CA ILE A 26 5.42 31.29 -30.13
C ILE A 26 4.86 32.54 -30.78
N LEU A 27 5.22 33.71 -30.26
CA LEU A 27 4.81 34.99 -30.83
C LEU A 27 5.34 35.17 -32.26
N ALA A 28 6.59 34.82 -32.51
CA ALA A 28 7.18 34.88 -33.86
C ALA A 28 6.46 33.97 -34.86
N ALA A 29 6.06 32.76 -34.45
CA ALA A 29 5.28 31.86 -35.28
C ALA A 29 3.86 32.40 -35.56
N ASP A 30 3.21 33.00 -34.54
CA ASP A 30 1.91 33.65 -34.70
C ASP A 30 2.00 34.83 -35.68
N MET A 31 3.07 35.63 -35.60
CA MET A 31 3.31 36.73 -36.52
C MET A 31 3.60 36.26 -37.96
N ALA A 32 4.34 35.16 -38.11
CA ALA A 32 4.57 34.57 -39.44
C ALA A 32 3.25 34.09 -40.10
N ILE A 33 2.30 33.56 -39.30
CA ILE A 33 0.96 33.17 -39.77
C ILE A 33 0.18 34.39 -40.25
N VAL A 34 0.24 35.52 -39.51
CA VAL A 34 -0.42 36.76 -39.90
C VAL A 34 0.08 37.26 -41.26
N LEU A 35 1.43 37.23 -41.49
CA LEU A 35 2.01 37.59 -42.76
C LEU A 35 1.60 36.64 -43.88
N LEU A 36 1.66 35.34 -43.62
CA LEU A 36 1.26 34.31 -44.59
C LEU A 36 -0.22 34.45 -44.99
N ALA A 37 -1.07 34.68 -44.01
CA ALA A 37 -2.51 34.89 -44.21
C ALA A 37 -2.81 36.10 -45.15
N TYR A 38 -2.02 37.17 -45.04
CA TYR A 38 -2.15 38.32 -45.91
C TYR A 38 -1.78 37.95 -47.37
N VAL A 39 -0.69 37.26 -47.57
CA VAL A 39 -0.29 36.83 -48.92
C VAL A 39 -1.39 35.95 -49.55
N ILE A 40 -1.90 34.98 -48.79
CA ILE A 40 -3.00 34.11 -49.27
C ILE A 40 -4.27 34.94 -49.56
N ALA A 41 -4.66 35.89 -48.70
CA ALA A 41 -5.81 36.72 -48.91
C ALA A 41 -5.70 37.57 -50.19
N VAL A 42 -4.53 38.16 -50.44
CA VAL A 42 -4.21 38.91 -51.69
C VAL A 42 -4.33 38.02 -52.90
N VAL A 43 -3.67 36.84 -52.89
CA VAL A 43 -3.75 35.88 -54.00
C VAL A 43 -5.20 35.45 -54.24
N MET A 44 -5.99 35.15 -53.23
CA MET A 44 -7.41 34.77 -53.37
C MET A 44 -8.27 35.86 -54.00
N VAL A 45 -8.06 37.14 -53.66
CA VAL A 45 -8.85 38.25 -54.18
C VAL A 45 -8.50 38.58 -55.62
N TYR A 46 -7.23 38.50 -55.98
CA TYR A 46 -6.74 38.84 -57.31
C TYR A 46 -6.57 37.61 -58.23
N PHE A 47 -7.00 36.42 -57.81
CA PHE A 47 -6.86 35.17 -58.58
C PHE A 47 -7.46 35.24 -59.99
N ASN A 48 -8.59 35.88 -60.13
CA ASN A 48 -9.30 36.00 -61.43
C ASN A 48 -8.88 37.19 -62.28
N ASP A 49 -8.05 38.11 -61.74
CA ASP A 49 -7.61 39.31 -62.45
C ASP A 49 -6.29 39.82 -61.92
N ILE A 50 -5.21 39.17 -62.35
CA ILE A 50 -3.84 39.43 -61.90
C ILE A 50 -3.37 40.84 -62.28
N THR A 51 -4.01 41.47 -63.29
CA THR A 51 -3.65 42.82 -63.73
C THR A 51 -3.95 43.91 -62.69
N LYS A 52 -4.79 43.62 -61.73
CA LYS A 52 -5.12 44.52 -60.59
C LYS A 52 -4.11 44.41 -59.45
N LEU A 53 -3.20 43.43 -59.48
CA LEU A 53 -2.20 43.25 -58.44
C LEU A 53 -1.11 44.31 -58.60
N ASN A 54 -1.03 45.24 -57.65
CA ASN A 54 0.06 46.21 -57.58
C ASN A 54 1.04 45.84 -56.47
N LEU A 55 2.08 45.13 -56.84
CA LEU A 55 3.08 44.57 -55.93
C LEU A 55 3.69 45.63 -54.99
N ILE A 56 3.89 46.85 -55.47
CA ILE A 56 4.52 47.94 -54.66
C ILE A 56 3.54 48.42 -53.59
N VAL A 57 2.28 48.58 -53.95
CA VAL A 57 1.23 49.08 -53.02
C VAL A 57 0.86 47.98 -52.00
N ASP A 58 0.73 46.74 -52.45
CA ASP A 58 0.38 45.62 -51.60
C ASP A 58 1.53 45.27 -50.65
N TRP A 59 2.78 45.43 -51.08
CA TRP A 59 3.98 45.31 -50.18
C TRP A 59 3.99 46.35 -49.04
N LYS A 60 3.54 47.56 -49.26
CA LYS A 60 3.41 48.58 -48.23
C LYS A 60 2.28 48.26 -47.26
N ARG A 61 1.20 47.65 -47.70
CA ARG A 61 0.03 47.26 -46.93
C ARG A 61 0.23 46.07 -46.02
N ILE A 62 1.20 45.17 -46.35
CA ILE A 62 1.47 43.95 -45.57
C ILE A 62 1.83 44.22 -44.14
N TRP A 63 2.54 45.32 -43.86
CA TRP A 63 3.04 45.69 -42.53
C TRP A 63 1.96 46.20 -41.60
N LEU A 64 0.83 46.57 -42.10
CA LEU A 64 -0.32 47.03 -41.31
C LEU A 64 -0.80 45.95 -40.35
N PHE A 65 -0.94 44.72 -40.84
CA PHE A 65 -1.50 43.59 -40.05
C PHE A 65 -0.59 43.17 -38.88
N PRO A 66 0.72 42.93 -39.09
CA PRO A 66 1.61 42.59 -38.00
C PRO A 66 1.59 43.63 -36.87
N CYS A 67 1.54 44.92 -37.15
CA CYS A 67 1.50 45.95 -36.14
C CYS A 67 0.26 45.83 -35.22
N PHE A 68 -0.93 45.70 -35.81
CA PHE A 68 -2.17 45.57 -35.03
C PHE A 68 -2.28 44.25 -34.30
N TYR A 69 -1.90 43.13 -34.95
CA TYR A 69 -1.93 41.82 -34.36
C TYR A 69 -0.92 41.70 -33.23
N LEU A 70 0.28 42.28 -33.36
CA LEU A 70 1.28 42.28 -32.30
C LEU A 70 0.72 42.92 -31.01
N VAL A 71 0.12 44.09 -31.13
CA VAL A 71 -0.49 44.77 -29.97
C VAL A 71 -1.61 43.90 -29.37
N SER A 72 -2.48 43.38 -30.21
CA SER A 72 -3.58 42.53 -29.76
C SER A 72 -3.10 41.25 -29.06
N PHE A 73 -2.08 40.58 -29.59
CA PHE A 73 -1.49 39.36 -29.02
C PHE A 73 -0.78 39.64 -27.70
N LEU A 74 -0.11 40.78 -27.58
CA LEU A 74 0.51 41.21 -26.32
C LEU A 74 -0.54 41.48 -25.23
N ILE A 75 -1.63 42.15 -25.54
CA ILE A 75 -2.74 42.43 -24.62
C ILE A 75 -3.44 41.12 -24.20
N SER A 76 -3.78 40.27 -25.17
CA SER A 76 -4.53 39.03 -24.94
C SER A 76 -3.67 37.89 -24.39
N LYS A 77 -2.32 38.06 -24.34
CA LYS A 77 -1.35 37.06 -23.90
C LYS A 77 -1.55 35.70 -24.56
N THR A 78 -1.76 35.67 -25.90
CA THR A 78 -1.99 34.45 -26.67
C THR A 78 -0.77 33.52 -26.68
N TYR A 79 0.42 34.07 -26.47
CA TYR A 79 1.70 33.37 -26.40
C TYR A 79 2.05 32.82 -25.01
N ASP A 80 1.25 33.11 -23.98
CA ASP A 80 1.58 32.77 -22.58
C ASP A 80 1.12 31.36 -22.18
N GLY A 81 0.45 30.63 -23.07
CA GLY A 81 0.00 29.26 -22.86
C GLY A 81 1.09 28.22 -23.14
N MET A 82 1.13 27.13 -22.34
CA MET A 82 1.93 25.96 -22.73
C MET A 82 1.28 25.28 -23.92
N LEU A 83 1.88 25.35 -25.11
CA LEU A 83 1.36 24.77 -26.36
C LEU A 83 0.95 23.30 -26.25
N ARG A 84 1.59 22.53 -25.37
CA ARG A 84 1.28 21.12 -25.10
C ARG A 84 -0.10 20.89 -24.45
N TYR A 85 -0.62 21.90 -23.74
CA TYR A 85 -1.90 21.84 -23.03
C TYR A 85 -2.96 22.75 -23.65
N SER A 86 -2.72 23.26 -24.88
CA SER A 86 -3.68 24.13 -25.57
C SER A 86 -5.09 23.54 -25.52
N GLY A 87 -5.98 24.21 -24.82
CA GLY A 87 -7.35 23.81 -24.59
C GLY A 87 -8.35 24.82 -25.18
N PHE A 88 -9.62 24.66 -24.85
CA PHE A 88 -10.70 25.54 -25.29
C PHE A 88 -10.44 27.01 -24.91
N ASN A 89 -9.80 27.27 -23.79
CA ASN A 89 -9.48 28.63 -23.34
C ASN A 89 -8.47 29.33 -24.26
N ASP A 90 -7.51 28.62 -24.83
CA ASP A 90 -6.52 29.22 -25.74
C ASP A 90 -7.16 29.55 -27.08
N ILE A 91 -8.02 28.66 -27.59
CA ILE A 91 -8.81 28.91 -28.81
C ILE A 91 -9.69 30.14 -28.60
N ARG A 92 -10.34 30.27 -27.46
CA ARG A 92 -11.15 31.42 -27.11
C ARG A 92 -10.35 32.74 -27.12
N LYS A 93 -9.11 32.73 -26.54
CA LYS A 93 -8.23 33.90 -26.56
C LYS A 93 -7.85 34.30 -28.01
N ILE A 94 -7.48 33.34 -28.84
CA ILE A 94 -7.13 33.55 -30.25
C ILE A 94 -8.34 34.13 -30.99
N PHE A 95 -9.53 33.56 -30.82
CA PHE A 95 -10.77 34.04 -31.46
C PHE A 95 -11.03 35.49 -31.10
N PHE A 96 -11.07 35.83 -29.83
CA PHE A 96 -11.33 37.21 -29.41
C PHE A 96 -10.25 38.18 -29.86
N SER A 97 -8.98 37.80 -29.78
CA SER A 97 -7.86 38.63 -30.23
C SER A 97 -7.93 38.92 -31.73
N CYS A 98 -8.18 37.92 -32.58
CA CYS A 98 -8.34 38.11 -34.00
C CYS A 98 -9.58 38.95 -34.34
N THR A 99 -10.70 38.71 -33.66
CA THR A 99 -11.94 39.44 -33.89
C THR A 99 -11.81 40.91 -33.51
N TRP A 100 -11.27 41.24 -32.35
CA TRP A 100 -11.01 42.61 -31.93
C TRP A 100 -10.07 43.34 -32.89
N THR A 101 -8.99 42.69 -33.34
CA THR A 101 -8.07 43.23 -34.34
C THR A 101 -8.79 43.52 -35.65
N PHE A 102 -9.62 42.60 -36.11
CA PHE A 102 -10.42 42.78 -37.33
C PHE A 102 -11.34 44.00 -37.21
N ILE A 103 -12.13 44.09 -36.13
CA ILE A 103 -13.05 45.21 -35.89
C ILE A 103 -12.26 46.55 -35.89
N PHE A 104 -11.13 46.55 -35.18
CA PHE A 104 -10.30 47.76 -35.08
C PHE A 104 -9.75 48.19 -36.46
N ILE A 105 -9.25 47.26 -37.27
CA ILE A 105 -8.77 47.58 -38.62
C ILE A 105 -9.92 48.09 -39.52
N VAL A 106 -11.09 47.51 -39.44
CA VAL A 106 -12.26 47.95 -40.23
C VAL A 106 -12.72 49.33 -39.82
N VAL A 107 -12.85 49.60 -38.51
CA VAL A 107 -13.26 50.88 -37.98
C VAL A 107 -12.22 51.97 -38.28
N SER A 108 -10.91 51.66 -38.07
CA SER A 108 -9.84 52.64 -38.37
C SER A 108 -9.79 52.98 -39.83
N LYS A 109 -9.94 52.02 -40.73
CA LYS A 109 -10.06 52.30 -42.17
C LYS A 109 -11.29 53.17 -42.50
N TRP A 110 -12.45 52.84 -41.94
CA TRP A 110 -13.69 53.63 -42.20
C TRP A 110 -13.54 55.07 -41.73
N VAL A 111 -12.98 55.30 -40.56
CA VAL A 111 -12.71 56.65 -40.04
C VAL A 111 -11.72 57.41 -40.93
N LEU A 112 -10.62 56.77 -41.34
CA LEU A 112 -9.61 57.38 -42.19
C LEU A 112 -10.07 57.69 -43.60
N ILE A 113 -10.99 56.89 -44.15
CA ILE A 113 -11.64 57.23 -45.44
C ILE A 113 -12.41 58.51 -45.32
N LYS A 114 -13.09 58.80 -44.21
CA LYS A 114 -13.82 60.05 -43.98
C LYS A 114 -12.92 61.24 -43.72
N LEU A 115 -11.79 61.04 -42.99
CA LEU A 115 -10.92 62.12 -42.59
C LEU A 115 -9.85 62.45 -43.65
N TYR A 116 -9.24 61.42 -44.30
CA TYR A 116 -8.16 61.57 -45.25
C TYR A 116 -8.12 60.40 -46.25
N HIS A 117 -8.98 60.48 -47.28
CA HIS A 117 -9.17 59.42 -48.27
C HIS A 117 -7.88 58.91 -48.95
N PRO A 118 -6.93 59.79 -49.41
CA PRO A 118 -5.67 59.34 -50.04
C PRO A 118 -4.80 58.46 -49.18
N PHE A 119 -4.71 58.74 -47.90
CA PHE A 119 -3.97 57.94 -46.96
C PHE A 119 -4.59 56.53 -46.77
N ALA A 120 -5.92 56.50 -46.57
CA ALA A 120 -6.65 55.24 -46.42
C ALA A 120 -6.48 54.35 -47.66
N ALA A 121 -6.51 54.89 -48.87
CA ALA A 121 -6.37 54.18 -50.13
C ALA A 121 -4.97 53.59 -50.32
N ASN A 122 -3.93 54.24 -49.85
CA ASN A 122 -2.52 53.82 -50.05
C ASN A 122 -2.07 52.79 -49.00
N TYR A 123 -2.53 52.89 -47.76
CA TYR A 123 -2.03 52.05 -46.63
C TYR A 123 -2.98 50.95 -46.18
N TYR A 124 -4.30 51.07 -46.46
CA TYR A 124 -5.27 50.03 -46.10
C TYR A 124 -5.71 49.25 -47.32
N PRO A 125 -5.67 47.89 -47.27
CA PRO A 125 -6.17 47.07 -48.35
C PRO A 125 -7.70 47.15 -48.49
N PRO A 126 -8.27 46.68 -49.60
CA PRO A 126 -9.72 46.52 -49.78
C PRO A 126 -10.38 45.76 -48.63
N PHE A 127 -11.65 46.08 -48.28
CA PHE A 127 -12.38 45.39 -47.20
C PHE A 127 -12.49 43.87 -47.44
N THR A 128 -12.54 43.42 -48.68
CA THR A 128 -12.52 42.01 -49.04
C THR A 128 -11.24 41.31 -48.60
N ILE A 129 -10.06 41.95 -48.78
CA ILE A 129 -8.78 41.41 -48.32
C ILE A 129 -8.75 41.37 -46.79
N ILE A 130 -9.25 42.37 -46.10
CA ILE A 130 -9.31 42.41 -44.62
C ILE A 130 -10.19 41.26 -44.11
N GLY A 131 -11.35 40.98 -44.75
CA GLY A 131 -12.23 39.88 -44.39
C GLY A 131 -11.60 38.49 -44.58
N TYR A 132 -11.01 38.26 -45.77
CA TYR A 132 -10.30 37.00 -46.04
C TYR A 132 -9.13 36.83 -45.10
N HIS A 133 -8.33 37.87 -44.87
CA HIS A 133 -7.20 37.82 -43.95
C HIS A 133 -7.63 37.38 -42.53
N TYR A 134 -8.72 37.95 -41.99
CA TYR A 134 -9.25 37.58 -40.69
C TYR A 134 -9.61 36.10 -40.63
N LEU A 135 -10.37 35.57 -41.59
CA LEU A 135 -10.79 34.17 -41.63
C LEU A 135 -9.60 33.22 -41.76
N ILE A 136 -8.66 33.52 -42.68
CA ILE A 136 -7.47 32.71 -42.92
C ILE A 136 -6.55 32.69 -41.68
N THR A 137 -6.32 33.86 -41.06
CA THR A 137 -5.50 33.95 -39.84
C THR A 137 -6.09 33.12 -38.73
N LEU A 138 -7.38 33.23 -38.48
CA LEU A 138 -8.11 32.46 -37.44
C LEU A 138 -7.96 30.96 -37.66
N VAL A 139 -8.22 30.49 -38.87
CA VAL A 139 -8.15 29.05 -39.22
C VAL A 139 -6.73 28.56 -39.11
N LEU A 140 -5.74 29.26 -39.65
CA LEU A 140 -4.34 28.84 -39.62
C LEU A 140 -3.78 28.77 -38.17
N MET A 141 -4.12 29.75 -37.34
CA MET A 141 -3.71 29.73 -35.93
C MET A 141 -4.30 28.54 -35.16
N ILE A 142 -5.58 28.22 -35.37
CA ILE A 142 -6.23 27.06 -34.75
C ILE A 142 -5.55 25.76 -35.23
N ILE A 143 -5.36 25.60 -36.55
CA ILE A 143 -4.70 24.44 -37.12
C ILE A 143 -3.28 24.27 -36.55
N MET A 144 -2.51 25.37 -36.47
CA MET A 144 -1.16 25.35 -35.92
C MET A 144 -1.15 24.86 -34.46
N ARG A 145 -2.07 25.34 -33.60
CA ARG A 145 -2.17 24.89 -32.19
C ARG A 145 -2.48 23.39 -32.11
N PHE A 146 -3.43 22.89 -32.90
CA PHE A 146 -3.75 21.45 -32.94
C PHE A 146 -2.60 20.60 -33.48
N THR A 147 -1.92 21.07 -34.51
CA THR A 147 -0.77 20.35 -35.12
C THR A 147 0.38 20.21 -34.13
N ILE A 148 0.76 21.29 -33.45
CA ILE A 148 1.83 21.25 -32.44
C ILE A 148 1.46 20.30 -31.30
N ARG A 149 0.22 20.37 -30.79
CA ARG A 149 -0.28 19.46 -29.75
C ARG A 149 -0.21 18.00 -30.19
N ARG A 150 -0.60 17.69 -31.43
CA ARG A 150 -0.54 16.33 -31.99
C ARG A 150 0.89 15.83 -32.13
N LEU A 151 1.78 16.65 -32.70
CA LEU A 151 3.19 16.32 -32.86
C LEU A 151 3.89 16.09 -31.52
N TYR A 152 3.62 16.94 -30.53
CA TYR A 152 4.17 16.78 -29.18
C TYR A 152 3.71 15.45 -28.56
N ASN A 153 2.43 15.14 -28.66
CA ASN A 153 1.89 13.89 -28.14
C ASN A 153 2.46 12.65 -28.84
N GLU A 154 2.69 12.70 -30.15
CA GLU A 154 3.27 11.58 -30.89
C GLU A 154 4.76 11.35 -30.59
N VAL A 155 5.54 12.43 -30.43
CA VAL A 155 6.99 12.33 -30.23
C VAL A 155 7.33 12.01 -28.77
N TYR A 156 6.72 12.68 -27.82
CA TYR A 156 7.10 12.58 -26.40
C TYR A 156 6.30 11.53 -25.62
N LYS A 157 5.04 11.23 -25.98
CA LYS A 157 4.29 10.12 -25.35
C LYS A 157 4.70 8.74 -25.85
N THR A 158 5.41 8.65 -26.99
CA THR A 158 5.83 7.35 -27.55
C THR A 158 7.21 6.90 -27.07
N ALA A 159 7.98 7.78 -26.42
CA ALA A 159 9.35 7.49 -25.99
C ALA A 159 9.47 6.86 -24.60
N SER A 160 8.38 6.69 -23.83
CA SER A 160 8.40 5.93 -22.60
C SER A 160 8.07 4.46 -22.89
N ASN A 161 8.85 3.52 -22.35
CA ASN A 161 8.52 2.08 -22.29
C ASN A 161 7.25 1.90 -21.44
N LYS A 162 6.07 2.13 -22.04
CA LYS A 162 4.78 1.97 -21.37
C LYS A 162 4.36 0.52 -21.38
N GLN A 163 4.10 -0.03 -20.23
CA GLN A 163 3.55 -1.37 -20.03
C GLN A 163 2.10 -1.44 -20.51
N ASN A 164 1.80 -2.39 -21.38
CA ASN A 164 0.42 -2.61 -21.82
C ASN A 164 -0.40 -3.19 -20.65
N THR A 165 -1.46 -2.51 -20.30
CA THR A 165 -2.19 -2.72 -19.05
C THR A 165 -3.66 -2.94 -19.32
N ILE A 166 -4.28 -3.83 -18.56
CA ILE A 166 -5.73 -3.97 -18.45
C ILE A 166 -6.20 -3.48 -17.08
N ILE A 167 -7.39 -2.92 -17.02
CA ILE A 167 -8.03 -2.52 -15.75
C ILE A 167 -9.21 -3.48 -15.51
N TYR A 168 -9.16 -4.21 -14.40
CA TYR A 168 -10.25 -5.05 -13.93
C TYR A 168 -11.19 -4.21 -13.05
N GLY A 169 -12.40 -3.97 -13.52
CA GLY A 169 -13.41 -3.08 -12.95
C GLY A 169 -13.64 -1.85 -13.84
N ALA A 170 -14.78 -1.82 -14.52
CA ALA A 170 -15.24 -0.72 -15.39
C ALA A 170 -16.23 0.24 -14.68
N GLY A 171 -16.22 0.24 -13.35
CA GLY A 171 -16.99 1.16 -12.51
C GLY A 171 -16.32 2.53 -12.33
N ASP A 172 -16.78 3.27 -11.31
CA ASP A 172 -16.26 4.62 -11.00
C ASP A 172 -14.76 4.61 -10.69
N ALA A 173 -14.31 3.65 -9.88
CA ALA A 173 -12.89 3.52 -9.55
C ALA A 173 -12.00 3.32 -10.78
N GLY A 174 -12.39 2.42 -11.69
CA GLY A 174 -11.67 2.17 -12.93
C GLY A 174 -11.68 3.39 -13.86
N THR A 175 -12.81 4.11 -13.92
CA THR A 175 -12.93 5.33 -14.72
C THR A 175 -12.05 6.46 -14.18
N ILE A 176 -12.02 6.65 -12.86
CA ILE A 176 -11.16 7.65 -12.20
C ILE A 176 -9.70 7.27 -12.42
N LEU A 177 -9.34 6.00 -12.24
CA LEU A 177 -7.99 5.49 -12.50
C LEU A 177 -7.55 5.79 -13.94
N LEU A 178 -8.39 5.49 -14.94
CA LEU A 178 -8.08 5.80 -16.33
C LEU A 178 -7.82 7.29 -16.54
N ARG A 179 -8.65 8.17 -15.98
CA ARG A 179 -8.47 9.63 -16.08
C ARG A 179 -7.14 10.06 -15.49
N THR A 180 -6.82 9.57 -14.29
CA THR A 180 -5.54 9.86 -13.60
C THR A 180 -4.35 9.41 -14.44
N LEU A 181 -4.35 8.15 -14.91
CA LEU A 181 -3.28 7.60 -15.74
C LEU A 181 -3.14 8.32 -17.10
N SER A 182 -4.24 8.85 -17.64
CA SER A 182 -4.23 9.59 -18.90
C SER A 182 -3.71 11.01 -18.74
N GLN A 183 -3.89 11.62 -17.58
CA GLN A 183 -3.40 12.98 -17.26
C GLN A 183 -1.94 12.98 -16.82
N ASP A 184 -1.48 11.90 -16.21
CA ASP A 184 -0.09 11.75 -15.79
C ASP A 184 0.81 11.44 -17.00
N THR A 185 1.60 12.45 -17.40
CA THR A 185 2.56 12.33 -18.50
C THR A 185 3.66 11.31 -18.22
N ASN A 186 3.97 11.04 -16.96
CA ASN A 186 5.00 10.10 -16.52
C ASN A 186 4.43 8.70 -16.26
N SER A 187 3.14 8.49 -16.45
CA SER A 187 2.50 7.18 -16.27
C SER A 187 3.18 6.11 -17.13
N ARG A 188 3.56 5.01 -16.47
CA ARG A 188 4.17 3.83 -17.10
C ARG A 188 3.14 2.92 -17.77
N TYR A 189 1.85 3.18 -17.62
CA TYR A 189 0.76 2.29 -18.04
C TYR A 189 0.13 2.76 -19.35
N ARG A 190 -0.16 1.80 -20.25
CA ARG A 190 -0.95 2.00 -21.46
C ARG A 190 -2.17 1.09 -21.41
N ILE A 191 -3.34 1.65 -21.15
CA ILE A 191 -4.55 0.87 -21.01
C ILE A 191 -5.02 0.35 -22.37
N LYS A 192 -5.22 -0.97 -22.46
CA LYS A 192 -5.65 -1.68 -23.68
C LYS A 192 -7.11 -2.09 -23.64
N ALA A 193 -7.60 -2.51 -22.47
CA ALA A 193 -8.99 -2.91 -22.27
C ALA A 193 -9.40 -2.71 -20.80
N PHE A 194 -10.69 -2.57 -20.58
CA PHE A 194 -11.33 -2.83 -19.30
C PHE A 194 -11.85 -4.26 -19.27
N VAL A 195 -11.87 -4.84 -18.07
CA VAL A 195 -12.49 -6.12 -17.77
C VAL A 195 -13.56 -5.90 -16.72
N ASP A 196 -14.76 -6.45 -16.90
CA ASP A 196 -15.82 -6.35 -15.90
C ASP A 196 -16.67 -7.61 -15.91
N ASP A 197 -17.16 -8.01 -14.72
CA ASP A 197 -18.07 -9.16 -14.58
C ASP A 197 -19.53 -8.80 -14.91
N ASP A 198 -19.88 -7.51 -14.86
CA ASP A 198 -21.24 -7.03 -15.10
C ASP A 198 -21.57 -7.03 -16.61
N GLN A 199 -22.47 -7.93 -17.00
CA GLN A 199 -22.91 -8.06 -18.39
C GLN A 199 -23.48 -6.77 -18.98
N LYS A 200 -24.02 -5.86 -18.15
CA LYS A 200 -24.56 -4.57 -18.61
C LYS A 200 -23.45 -3.62 -19.07
N ARG A 201 -22.25 -3.79 -18.57
CA ARG A 201 -21.09 -2.97 -18.93
C ARG A 201 -20.27 -3.55 -20.07
N ILE A 202 -20.30 -4.87 -20.24
CA ILE A 202 -19.59 -5.57 -21.31
C ILE A 202 -20.09 -5.07 -22.68
N GLY A 203 -19.15 -4.79 -23.59
CA GLY A 203 -19.42 -4.22 -24.92
C GLY A 203 -19.47 -2.71 -24.97
N SER A 204 -19.56 -2.01 -23.84
CA SER A 204 -19.47 -0.56 -23.77
C SER A 204 -18.04 -0.04 -23.96
N GLN A 205 -17.89 1.29 -24.03
CA GLN A 205 -16.57 1.94 -24.14
C GLN A 205 -16.44 3.08 -23.13
N ILE A 206 -15.28 3.14 -22.49
CA ILE A 206 -14.89 4.24 -21.61
C ILE A 206 -13.70 4.96 -22.25
N ASN A 207 -13.87 6.22 -22.66
CA ASN A 207 -12.83 7.01 -23.37
C ASN A 207 -12.16 6.24 -24.53
N THR A 208 -12.94 5.62 -25.41
CA THR A 208 -12.47 4.81 -26.57
C THR A 208 -11.86 3.44 -26.23
N ILE A 209 -11.78 3.06 -24.96
CA ILE A 209 -11.27 1.74 -24.53
C ILE A 209 -12.48 0.83 -24.28
N LYS A 210 -12.47 -0.36 -24.89
CA LYS A 210 -13.56 -1.34 -24.78
C LYS A 210 -13.60 -2.02 -23.44
N VAL A 211 -14.80 -2.25 -22.93
CA VAL A 211 -15.06 -3.14 -21.77
C VAL A 211 -15.36 -4.53 -22.30
N LEU A 212 -14.61 -5.50 -21.86
CA LEU A 212 -14.68 -6.88 -22.33
C LEU A 212 -14.91 -7.85 -21.16
N ALA A 213 -15.47 -9.02 -21.47
CA ALA A 213 -15.68 -10.06 -20.48
C ALA A 213 -14.37 -10.69 -20.00
N PRO A 214 -14.29 -11.19 -18.73
CA PRO A 214 -13.10 -11.82 -18.19
C PRO A 214 -12.59 -12.99 -19.03
N ASN A 215 -13.46 -13.87 -19.49
CA ASN A 215 -13.11 -15.03 -20.30
C ASN A 215 -12.45 -14.67 -21.65
N VAL A 216 -12.67 -13.47 -22.17
CA VAL A 216 -12.05 -12.99 -23.41
C VAL A 216 -10.67 -12.42 -23.13
N VAL A 217 -10.54 -11.58 -22.10
CA VAL A 217 -9.32 -10.81 -21.82
C VAL A 217 -8.30 -11.65 -21.05
N LEU A 218 -8.75 -12.46 -20.10
CA LEU A 218 -7.93 -13.37 -19.32
C LEU A 218 -7.73 -14.71 -20.06
N SER A 219 -7.30 -14.62 -21.32
CA SER A 219 -6.91 -15.74 -22.17
C SER A 219 -5.49 -15.53 -22.70
N GLU A 220 -4.73 -16.60 -22.88
CA GLU A 220 -3.37 -16.53 -23.41
C GLU A 220 -3.33 -15.81 -24.77
N ASP A 221 -4.28 -16.11 -25.65
CA ASP A 221 -4.39 -15.48 -26.97
C ASP A 221 -4.51 -13.96 -26.89
N PHE A 222 -5.38 -13.44 -26.02
CA PHE A 222 -5.58 -12.00 -25.87
C PHE A 222 -4.34 -11.32 -25.24
N VAL A 223 -3.78 -11.93 -24.21
CA VAL A 223 -2.61 -11.42 -23.48
C VAL A 223 -1.42 -11.34 -24.42
N GLN A 224 -1.11 -12.41 -25.18
CA GLN A 224 0.00 -12.44 -26.13
C GLN A 224 -0.22 -11.50 -27.31
N LYS A 225 -1.39 -11.50 -27.95
CA LYS A 225 -1.72 -10.64 -29.09
C LYS A 225 -1.62 -9.15 -28.75
N ASN A 226 -2.06 -8.75 -27.54
CA ASN A 226 -2.02 -7.35 -27.11
C ASN A 226 -0.77 -7.02 -26.30
N LYS A 227 0.12 -8.00 -26.06
CA LYS A 227 1.33 -7.87 -25.24
C LYS A 227 1.00 -7.25 -23.88
N ILE A 228 -0.01 -7.81 -23.20
CA ILE A 228 -0.40 -7.33 -21.86
C ILE A 228 0.67 -7.76 -20.87
N GLU A 229 1.10 -6.83 -20.03
CA GLU A 229 2.12 -7.03 -19.00
C GLU A 229 1.54 -6.83 -17.59
N VAL A 230 0.54 -5.94 -17.46
CA VAL A 230 0.02 -5.52 -16.15
C VAL A 230 -1.50 -5.64 -16.12
N MET A 231 -2.02 -6.12 -15.00
CA MET A 231 -3.45 -6.06 -14.64
C MET A 231 -3.61 -5.21 -13.36
N ILE A 232 -4.47 -4.19 -13.41
CA ILE A 232 -4.78 -3.36 -12.24
C ILE A 232 -6.22 -3.62 -11.81
N ILE A 233 -6.42 -4.12 -10.60
CA ILE A 233 -7.74 -4.37 -10.01
C ILE A 233 -8.25 -3.05 -9.44
N ALA A 234 -9.37 -2.56 -9.99
CA ALA A 234 -9.99 -1.28 -9.62
C ALA A 234 -11.44 -1.51 -9.13
N ILE A 235 -11.62 -2.41 -8.17
CA ILE A 235 -12.91 -2.74 -7.53
C ILE A 235 -12.73 -2.64 -6.02
N PRO A 236 -12.88 -1.45 -5.41
CA PRO A 236 -12.62 -1.26 -3.97
C PRO A 236 -13.51 -2.06 -3.02
N SER A 237 -14.69 -2.48 -3.46
CA SER A 237 -15.69 -3.22 -2.67
C SER A 237 -15.85 -4.69 -3.08
N ILE A 238 -14.79 -5.28 -3.64
CA ILE A 238 -14.80 -6.69 -4.05
C ILE A 238 -14.78 -7.63 -2.84
N SER A 239 -15.48 -8.77 -2.92
CA SER A 239 -15.37 -9.82 -1.89
C SER A 239 -13.98 -10.47 -1.92
N GLU A 240 -13.47 -10.88 -0.75
CA GLU A 240 -12.15 -11.50 -0.60
C GLU A 240 -11.96 -12.70 -1.54
N LYS A 241 -12.96 -13.58 -1.59
CA LYS A 241 -12.95 -14.76 -2.45
C LYS A 241 -12.79 -14.38 -3.92
N ARG A 242 -13.56 -13.36 -4.39
CA ARG A 242 -13.51 -12.93 -5.79
C ARG A 242 -12.21 -12.21 -6.11
N ASN A 243 -11.70 -11.40 -5.17
CA ASN A 243 -10.40 -10.73 -5.32
C ASN A 243 -9.27 -11.75 -5.51
N LYS A 244 -9.24 -12.77 -4.65
CA LYS A 244 -8.28 -13.90 -4.73
C LYS A 244 -8.35 -14.61 -6.10
N GLU A 245 -9.56 -14.95 -6.56
CA GLU A 245 -9.76 -15.60 -7.87
C GLU A 245 -9.20 -14.77 -9.03
N ILE A 246 -9.46 -13.45 -9.03
CA ILE A 246 -8.97 -12.53 -10.07
C ILE A 246 -7.45 -12.42 -10.03
N ILE A 247 -6.86 -12.32 -8.84
CA ILE A 247 -5.41 -12.28 -8.68
C ILE A 247 -4.79 -13.58 -9.21
N GLU A 248 -5.30 -14.74 -8.82
CA GLU A 248 -4.79 -16.05 -9.25
C GLU A 248 -4.90 -16.22 -10.78
N GLN A 249 -5.98 -15.76 -11.41
CA GLN A 249 -6.12 -15.77 -12.88
C GLN A 249 -5.08 -14.88 -13.56
N GLY A 250 -4.82 -13.68 -13.02
CA GLY A 250 -3.78 -12.79 -13.55
C GLY A 250 -2.38 -13.38 -13.43
N LEU A 251 -2.06 -13.97 -12.27
CA LEU A 251 -0.76 -14.62 -12.04
C LEU A 251 -0.55 -15.85 -12.90
N ALA A 252 -1.59 -16.66 -13.15
CA ALA A 252 -1.53 -17.81 -14.05
C ALA A 252 -1.17 -17.42 -15.49
N LEU A 253 -1.51 -16.20 -15.90
CA LEU A 253 -1.14 -15.61 -17.20
C LEU A 253 0.20 -14.84 -17.17
N ASN A 254 0.99 -14.96 -16.10
CA ASN A 254 2.24 -14.22 -15.87
C ASN A 254 2.10 -12.69 -15.93
N LEU A 255 0.93 -12.14 -15.55
CA LEU A 255 0.72 -10.70 -15.48
C LEU A 255 1.20 -10.14 -14.14
N ILE A 256 1.76 -8.92 -14.18
CA ILE A 256 2.00 -8.13 -12.98
C ILE A 256 0.66 -7.64 -12.47
N VAL A 257 0.20 -8.19 -11.34
CA VAL A 257 -1.09 -7.81 -10.76
C VAL A 257 -0.88 -6.71 -9.73
N LYS A 258 -1.68 -5.65 -9.83
CA LYS A 258 -1.69 -4.51 -8.92
C LYS A 258 -3.10 -4.19 -8.49
N SER A 259 -3.26 -3.48 -7.38
CA SER A 259 -4.56 -3.02 -6.90
C SER A 259 -4.58 -1.52 -6.63
N VAL A 260 -5.77 -0.94 -6.65
CA VAL A 260 -6.02 0.40 -6.13
C VAL A 260 -6.51 0.30 -4.68
N PRO A 261 -6.13 1.24 -3.79
CA PRO A 261 -6.63 1.25 -2.42
C PRO A 261 -8.14 1.52 -2.36
N SER A 262 -8.75 1.23 -1.23
CA SER A 262 -10.15 1.54 -0.94
C SER A 262 -10.44 3.04 -0.98
N PHE A 263 -11.71 3.43 -1.22
CA PHE A 263 -12.12 4.84 -1.41
C PHE A 263 -11.79 5.75 -0.23
N ASP A 264 -11.80 5.23 0.99
CA ASP A 264 -11.45 5.96 2.22
C ASP A 264 -10.00 6.47 2.26
N LYS A 265 -9.12 5.84 1.47
CA LYS A 265 -7.70 6.23 1.33
C LYS A 265 -7.44 7.19 0.17
N TRP A 266 -8.49 7.62 -0.54
CA TRP A 266 -8.34 8.56 -1.65
C TRP A 266 -8.33 10.00 -1.14
N VAL A 267 -7.32 10.76 -1.51
CA VAL A 267 -7.22 12.18 -1.13
C VAL A 267 -8.11 13.01 -2.06
N ASP A 268 -9.08 13.73 -1.51
CA ASP A 268 -10.05 14.56 -2.26
C ASP A 268 -10.78 13.79 -3.39
N GLY A 269 -11.08 12.51 -3.17
CA GLY A 269 -11.73 11.68 -4.20
C GLY A 269 -10.88 11.43 -5.44
N LYS A 270 -9.56 11.67 -5.36
CA LYS A 270 -8.59 11.44 -6.43
C LYS A 270 -7.62 10.34 -6.03
N ILE A 271 -7.29 9.50 -7.00
CA ILE A 271 -6.21 8.53 -6.87
C ILE A 271 -4.96 9.10 -7.53
N SER A 272 -3.79 8.91 -6.94
CA SER A 272 -2.50 9.23 -7.58
C SER A 272 -1.87 7.97 -8.15
N THR A 273 -1.03 8.10 -9.15
CA THR A 273 -0.30 6.98 -9.77
C THR A 273 0.56 6.23 -8.75
N ASN A 274 1.04 6.92 -7.71
CA ASN A 274 1.85 6.34 -6.64
C ASN A 274 1.03 5.52 -5.63
N GLN A 275 -0.30 5.59 -5.68
CA GLN A 275 -1.19 4.80 -4.82
C GLN A 275 -1.56 3.44 -5.44
N ILE A 276 -1.14 3.16 -6.68
CA ILE A 276 -1.25 1.82 -7.26
C ILE A 276 -0.23 0.91 -6.56
N GLN A 277 -0.72 -0.08 -5.83
CA GLN A 277 0.08 -0.96 -4.99
C GLN A 277 0.28 -2.32 -5.65
N ASP A 278 1.42 -2.95 -5.37
CA ASP A 278 1.62 -4.35 -5.69
C ASP A 278 0.72 -5.22 -4.79
N ILE A 279 0.25 -6.34 -5.32
CA ILE A 279 -0.53 -7.31 -4.54
C ILE A 279 0.37 -7.87 -3.44
N LYS A 280 -0.16 -7.89 -2.23
CA LYS A 280 0.50 -8.49 -1.07
C LYS A 280 0.09 -9.95 -0.92
N ILE A 281 0.89 -10.72 -0.20
CA ILE A 281 0.60 -12.13 0.07
C ILE A 281 -0.69 -12.30 0.89
N GLU A 282 -1.02 -11.31 1.73
CA GLU A 282 -2.25 -11.25 2.51
C GLU A 282 -3.49 -11.28 1.61
N ASP A 283 -3.45 -10.55 0.49
CA ASP A 283 -4.55 -10.50 -0.50
C ASP A 283 -4.79 -11.87 -1.16
N LEU A 284 -3.73 -12.68 -1.35
CA LEU A 284 -3.82 -14.04 -1.89
C LEU A 284 -4.34 -15.06 -0.88
N LEU A 285 -4.20 -14.79 0.41
CA LEU A 285 -4.68 -15.68 1.46
C LEU A 285 -6.11 -15.34 1.90
N GLY A 286 -6.71 -14.29 1.32
CA GLY A 286 -8.09 -13.88 1.59
C GLY A 286 -8.26 -13.41 3.04
N ARG A 287 -7.34 -12.60 3.54
CA ARG A 287 -7.33 -12.09 4.90
C ARG A 287 -7.39 -10.57 4.90
N ASN A 288 -8.53 -10.02 5.26
CA ASN A 288 -8.70 -8.57 5.51
C ASN A 288 -8.63 -8.25 7.00
N PRO A 289 -8.22 -7.03 7.35
CA PRO A 289 -8.30 -6.57 8.73
C PRO A 289 -9.74 -6.63 9.25
N ILE A 290 -9.93 -7.29 10.38
CA ILE A 290 -11.24 -7.34 11.05
C ILE A 290 -11.46 -5.99 11.74
N ILE A 291 -12.59 -5.35 11.45
CA ILE A 291 -13.05 -4.18 12.20
C ILE A 291 -13.95 -4.71 13.32
N LEU A 292 -13.39 -4.81 14.53
CA LEU A 292 -14.12 -5.28 15.70
C LEU A 292 -15.02 -4.20 16.29
N GLY A 293 -16.01 -4.64 17.11
CA GLY A 293 -16.88 -3.75 17.87
C GLY A 293 -16.09 -2.90 18.87
N LYS A 294 -16.02 -1.59 18.63
CA LYS A 294 -15.16 -0.67 19.40
C LYS A 294 -15.57 -0.49 20.87
N SER A 295 -16.80 -0.82 21.26
CA SER A 295 -17.38 -0.41 22.56
C SER A 295 -16.72 -1.07 23.78
N HIS A 296 -16.40 -2.36 23.73
CA HIS A 296 -15.78 -3.09 24.83
C HIS A 296 -14.32 -2.68 25.03
N VAL A 297 -13.56 -2.65 23.93
CA VAL A 297 -12.12 -2.28 23.94
C VAL A 297 -11.93 -0.83 24.41
N VAL A 298 -12.80 0.10 23.98
CA VAL A 298 -12.76 1.50 24.45
C VAL A 298 -12.87 1.56 25.97
N ARG A 299 -13.83 0.84 26.58
CA ARG A 299 -14.03 0.85 28.05
C ARG A 299 -12.79 0.38 28.81
N GLU A 300 -12.04 -0.56 28.25
CA GLU A 300 -10.88 -1.14 28.90
C GLU A 300 -9.59 -0.35 28.73
N ILE A 301 -9.51 0.55 27.75
CA ILE A 301 -8.27 1.26 27.40
C ILE A 301 -8.37 2.77 27.61
N ASP A 302 -9.55 3.36 27.37
CA ASP A 302 -9.74 4.81 27.47
C ASP A 302 -9.36 5.33 28.86
N ASN A 303 -8.53 6.37 28.89
CA ASN A 303 -7.98 6.98 30.10
C ASN A 303 -7.18 6.07 31.04
N LYS A 304 -6.81 4.84 30.63
CA LYS A 304 -5.99 3.93 31.44
C LYS A 304 -4.50 4.03 31.11
N VAL A 305 -3.68 3.64 32.07
CA VAL A 305 -2.25 3.44 31.89
C VAL A 305 -2.03 2.00 31.39
N VAL A 306 -1.48 1.87 30.20
CA VAL A 306 -1.29 0.58 29.52
C VAL A 306 0.19 0.29 29.36
N LEU A 307 0.64 -0.90 29.77
CA LEU A 307 1.99 -1.41 29.59
C LEU A 307 1.98 -2.49 28.49
N VAL A 308 2.85 -2.37 27.50
CA VAL A 308 3.10 -3.41 26.50
C VAL A 308 4.55 -3.85 26.61
N THR A 309 4.79 -5.11 26.97
CA THR A 309 6.13 -5.72 26.96
C THR A 309 6.41 -6.38 25.63
N GLY A 310 7.66 -6.40 25.18
CA GLY A 310 8.01 -6.85 23.83
C GLY A 310 7.49 -5.89 22.75
N ALA A 311 7.42 -4.59 23.09
CA ALA A 311 6.82 -3.54 22.27
C ALA A 311 7.54 -3.34 20.93
N ALA A 312 8.81 -3.68 20.81
CA ALA A 312 9.58 -3.61 19.57
C ALA A 312 9.35 -4.81 18.64
N GLY A 313 8.70 -5.89 19.11
CA GLY A 313 8.32 -7.05 18.32
C GLY A 313 7.12 -6.75 17.39
N SER A 314 6.87 -7.61 16.38
CA SER A 314 5.81 -7.41 15.40
C SER A 314 4.40 -7.31 16.04
N ILE A 315 4.10 -8.14 17.04
CA ILE A 315 2.81 -8.11 17.76
C ILE A 315 2.76 -6.92 18.71
N GLY A 316 3.81 -6.69 19.51
CA GLY A 316 3.86 -5.58 20.45
C GLY A 316 3.71 -4.22 19.79
N ARG A 317 4.40 -3.98 18.67
CA ARG A 317 4.25 -2.73 17.88
C ARG A 317 2.82 -2.49 17.43
N GLU A 318 2.17 -3.52 16.93
CA GLU A 318 0.81 -3.39 16.43
C GLU A 318 -0.21 -3.21 17.57
N ILE A 319 -0.05 -3.92 18.69
CA ILE A 319 -0.86 -3.66 19.91
C ILE A 319 -0.69 -2.19 20.33
N CYS A 320 0.53 -1.67 20.38
CA CYS A 320 0.78 -0.27 20.73
C CYS A 320 0.08 0.71 19.78
N ARG A 321 0.15 0.47 18.45
CA ARG A 321 -0.54 1.30 17.46
C ARG A 321 -2.05 1.29 17.68
N GLN A 322 -2.64 0.11 17.86
CA GLN A 322 -4.08 -0.02 18.07
C GLN A 322 -4.52 0.59 19.41
N VAL A 323 -3.78 0.37 20.50
CA VAL A 323 -4.05 0.98 21.81
C VAL A 323 -4.06 2.50 21.73
N MET A 324 -3.14 3.13 21.00
CA MET A 324 -3.10 4.59 20.84
C MET A 324 -4.34 5.18 20.16
N HIS A 325 -5.07 4.39 19.34
CA HIS A 325 -6.37 4.83 18.80
C HIS A 325 -7.48 4.89 19.84
N TYR A 326 -7.38 4.13 20.94
CA TYR A 326 -8.36 4.08 22.02
C TYR A 326 -8.08 5.06 23.18
N ASN A 327 -7.20 6.06 22.96
CA ASN A 327 -6.97 7.19 23.84
C ASN A 327 -6.53 6.85 25.29
N PRO A 328 -5.48 6.04 25.49
CA PRO A 328 -4.95 5.76 26.82
C PRO A 328 -4.44 7.04 27.49
N SER A 329 -4.45 7.10 28.84
CA SER A 329 -3.82 8.18 29.58
C SER A 329 -2.29 8.13 29.43
N LYS A 330 -1.72 6.92 29.45
CA LYS A 330 -0.30 6.67 29.19
C LYS A 330 -0.12 5.30 28.53
N LEU A 331 0.75 5.20 27.54
CA LEU A 331 1.19 3.95 26.92
C LEU A 331 2.68 3.76 27.18
N ILE A 332 3.03 2.70 27.90
CA ILE A 332 4.42 2.32 28.19
C ILE A 332 4.81 1.20 27.22
N MET A 333 5.79 1.47 26.38
CA MET A 333 6.33 0.57 25.37
C MET A 333 7.69 0.07 25.85
N LEU A 334 7.73 -1.20 26.31
CA LEU A 334 8.88 -1.79 26.96
C LEU A 334 9.49 -2.89 26.10
N ASP A 335 10.78 -2.82 25.85
CA ASP A 335 11.55 -3.86 25.15
C ASP A 335 13.01 -3.86 25.59
N GLN A 336 13.68 -5.00 25.49
CA GLN A 336 15.13 -5.13 25.73
C GLN A 336 15.98 -4.71 24.52
N ALA A 337 15.40 -4.72 23.31
CA ALA A 337 16.07 -4.44 22.06
C ALA A 337 16.09 -2.92 21.78
N GLU A 338 17.21 -2.26 22.10
CA GLU A 338 17.36 -0.79 21.99
C GLU A 338 17.06 -0.30 20.58
N SER A 339 17.79 -0.76 19.58
CA SER A 339 17.67 -0.23 18.21
C SER A 339 16.28 -0.44 17.59
N PRO A 340 15.62 -1.63 17.68
CA PRO A 340 14.25 -1.78 17.26
C PRO A 340 13.25 -0.90 18.03
N LEU A 341 13.49 -0.63 19.32
CA LEU A 341 12.62 0.23 20.10
C LEU A 341 12.79 1.70 19.71
N TYR A 342 14.01 2.13 19.41
CA TYR A 342 14.29 3.46 18.87
C TYR A 342 13.61 3.69 17.52
N ASP A 343 13.72 2.73 16.59
CA ASP A 343 13.05 2.81 15.29
C ASP A 343 11.53 2.93 15.47
N PHE A 344 10.98 2.21 16.44
CA PHE A 344 9.56 2.27 16.75
C PHE A 344 9.16 3.60 17.39
N GLN A 345 9.99 4.16 18.27
CA GLN A 345 9.80 5.50 18.83
C GLN A 345 9.77 6.56 17.72
N PHE A 346 10.72 6.48 16.78
CA PHE A 346 10.77 7.39 15.64
C PHE A 346 9.50 7.29 14.78
N GLU A 347 9.04 6.08 14.50
CA GLU A 347 7.79 5.84 13.77
C GLU A 347 6.58 6.45 14.47
N MET A 348 6.35 6.11 15.75
CA MET A 348 5.20 6.58 16.53
C MET A 348 5.17 8.11 16.65
N ASN A 349 6.32 8.72 16.88
CA ASN A 349 6.45 10.19 16.98
C ASN A 349 6.19 10.92 15.67
N ASN A 350 6.40 10.27 14.51
CA ASN A 350 6.21 10.88 13.19
C ASN A 350 4.87 10.47 12.54
N THR A 351 4.10 9.59 13.15
CA THR A 351 2.76 9.25 12.69
C THR A 351 1.82 10.44 12.91
N PRO A 352 1.18 10.99 11.86
CA PRO A 352 0.36 12.21 11.96
C PRO A 352 -0.72 12.13 13.02
N GLU A 353 -1.39 10.96 13.14
CA GLU A 353 -2.48 10.70 14.08
C GLU A 353 -2.05 10.70 15.56
N PHE A 354 -0.77 10.45 15.83
CA PHE A 354 -0.22 10.37 17.19
C PHE A 354 0.62 11.59 17.58
N LYS A 355 0.79 12.54 16.65
CA LYS A 355 1.66 13.71 16.87
C LYS A 355 1.26 14.54 18.10
N GLU A 356 -0.03 14.68 18.36
CA GLU A 356 -0.56 15.43 19.51
C GLU A 356 -0.61 14.61 20.81
N LYS A 357 -0.32 13.30 20.73
CA LYS A 357 -0.36 12.36 21.87
C LYS A 357 1.03 11.94 22.35
N ARG A 358 2.09 12.62 21.95
CA ARG A 358 3.49 12.24 22.28
C ARG A 358 3.77 12.21 23.77
N ASP A 359 3.20 13.11 24.53
CA ASP A 359 3.29 13.20 25.98
C ASP A 359 2.70 11.97 26.69
N ARG A 360 1.81 11.24 26.02
CA ARG A 360 1.21 9.99 26.52
C ARG A 360 2.02 8.74 26.21
N MET A 361 3.12 8.85 25.49
CA MET A 361 3.99 7.72 25.14
C MET A 361 5.23 7.69 26.02
N ALA A 362 5.60 6.50 26.50
CA ALA A 362 6.86 6.25 27.20
C ALA A 362 7.54 5.03 26.57
N PHE A 363 8.83 5.16 26.27
CA PHE A 363 9.64 4.08 25.71
C PHE A 363 10.68 3.69 26.76
N VAL A 364 10.67 2.41 27.17
CA VAL A 364 11.49 1.92 28.27
C VAL A 364 12.34 0.75 27.81
N ILE A 365 13.64 0.89 27.94
CA ILE A 365 14.59 -0.20 27.65
C ILE A 365 14.80 -1.00 28.92
N THR A 366 14.24 -2.20 28.97
CA THR A 366 14.53 -3.16 30.04
C THR A 366 14.16 -4.58 29.62
N ASN A 367 14.67 -5.56 30.37
CA ASN A 367 14.40 -6.98 30.15
C ASN A 367 13.33 -7.44 31.14
N VAL A 368 12.33 -8.19 30.68
CA VAL A 368 11.26 -8.74 31.54
C VAL A 368 11.75 -9.70 32.62
N LYS A 369 12.99 -10.18 32.53
CA LYS A 369 13.64 -11.02 33.56
C LYS A 369 14.43 -10.24 34.61
N ASP A 370 14.51 -8.90 34.50
CA ASP A 370 15.20 -8.03 35.45
C ASP A 370 14.25 -7.56 36.57
N PRO A 371 14.35 -8.10 37.78
CA PRO A 371 13.39 -7.81 38.85
C PRO A 371 13.47 -6.35 39.35
N VAL A 372 14.67 -5.75 39.31
CA VAL A 372 14.91 -4.40 39.82
C VAL A 372 14.27 -3.36 38.87
N HIS A 373 14.64 -3.41 37.60
CA HIS A 373 14.12 -2.45 36.63
C HIS A 373 12.64 -2.67 36.33
N MET A 374 12.14 -3.92 36.28
CA MET A 374 10.71 -4.19 36.13
C MET A 374 9.89 -3.60 37.27
N ARG A 375 10.35 -3.75 38.55
CA ARG A 375 9.70 -3.14 39.70
C ARG A 375 9.66 -1.61 39.59
N GLN A 376 10.75 -0.96 39.21
CA GLN A 376 10.78 0.49 38.98
C GLN A 376 9.77 0.94 37.92
N VAL A 377 9.55 0.14 36.87
CA VAL A 377 8.52 0.45 35.85
C VAL A 377 7.13 0.44 36.48
N PHE A 378 6.78 -0.58 37.26
CA PHE A 378 5.48 -0.67 37.91
C PHE A 378 5.28 0.43 38.96
N GLU A 379 6.30 0.76 39.75
CA GLU A 379 6.31 1.86 40.73
C GLU A 379 6.14 3.24 40.07
N SER A 380 6.78 3.45 38.93
CA SER A 380 6.80 4.77 38.28
C SER A 380 5.51 5.04 37.49
N PHE A 381 4.91 4.01 36.90
CA PHE A 381 3.81 4.19 35.96
C PHE A 381 2.47 3.67 36.44
N HIS A 382 2.44 2.77 37.44
CA HIS A 382 1.22 2.14 37.96
C HIS A 382 0.26 1.64 36.85
N PRO A 383 0.71 0.70 35.97
CA PRO A 383 -0.10 0.23 34.85
C PRO A 383 -1.39 -0.43 35.33
N GLN A 384 -2.51 -0.12 34.67
CA GLN A 384 -3.82 -0.71 34.94
C GLN A 384 -4.09 -1.90 34.02
N VAL A 385 -3.52 -1.88 32.81
CA VAL A 385 -3.64 -2.96 31.82
C VAL A 385 -2.25 -3.34 31.31
N VAL A 386 -1.96 -4.63 31.28
CA VAL A 386 -0.69 -5.16 30.77
C VAL A 386 -0.94 -6.10 29.61
N PHE A 387 -0.32 -5.81 28.46
CA PHE A 387 -0.21 -6.74 27.33
C PHE A 387 1.21 -7.33 27.31
N HIS A 388 1.31 -8.61 27.64
CA HIS A 388 2.60 -9.29 27.75
C HIS A 388 2.92 -10.06 26.47
N ALA A 389 3.66 -9.39 25.54
CA ALA A 389 4.08 -9.96 24.26
C ALA A 389 5.57 -10.32 24.22
N ALA A 390 6.33 -10.03 25.28
CA ALA A 390 7.75 -10.37 25.37
C ALA A 390 7.94 -11.89 25.48
N ALA A 391 8.60 -12.51 24.50
CA ALA A 391 8.95 -13.92 24.51
C ALA A 391 9.95 -14.25 23.40
N TYR A 392 10.74 -15.30 23.58
CA TYR A 392 11.47 -15.95 22.52
C TYR A 392 10.56 -16.93 21.78
N LYS A 393 10.55 -16.91 20.44
CA LYS A 393 9.56 -17.62 19.62
C LYS A 393 10.14 -18.60 18.58
N HIS A 394 11.43 -18.54 18.28
CA HIS A 394 12.06 -19.35 17.23
C HIS A 394 12.35 -20.77 17.72
N VAL A 395 11.53 -21.74 17.25
CA VAL A 395 11.57 -23.13 17.73
C VAL A 395 12.96 -23.76 17.64
N PRO A 396 13.66 -23.82 16.49
CA PRO A 396 14.97 -24.46 16.44
C PRO A 396 16.01 -23.79 17.34
N PHE A 397 15.92 -22.46 17.45
CA PHE A 397 16.85 -21.70 18.27
C PHE A 397 16.63 -21.94 19.79
N MET A 398 15.38 -22.19 20.19
CA MET A 398 15.06 -22.51 21.59
C MET A 398 15.35 -23.97 21.94
N GLU A 399 15.34 -24.88 20.98
CA GLU A 399 15.84 -26.25 21.17
C GLU A 399 17.34 -26.27 21.56
N GLU A 400 18.13 -25.38 20.98
CA GLU A 400 19.55 -25.21 21.29
C GLU A 400 19.79 -24.40 22.57
N ASN A 401 18.81 -23.57 22.99
CA ASN A 401 18.93 -22.61 24.09
C ASN A 401 17.80 -22.77 25.13
N ALA A 402 17.59 -24.00 25.63
CA ALA A 402 16.49 -24.32 26.54
C ALA A 402 16.54 -23.47 27.85
N TYR A 403 17.73 -23.17 28.36
CA TYR A 403 17.91 -22.29 29.51
C TYR A 403 17.28 -20.91 29.27
N GLU A 404 17.63 -20.24 28.18
CA GLU A 404 17.14 -18.91 27.87
C GLU A 404 15.62 -18.92 27.55
N ALA A 405 15.15 -19.99 26.89
CA ALA A 405 13.73 -20.18 26.62
C ALA A 405 12.91 -20.20 27.92
N VAL A 406 13.33 -20.99 28.91
CA VAL A 406 12.69 -21.08 30.25
C VAL A 406 12.83 -19.76 31.00
N PHE A 407 14.05 -19.20 31.03
CA PHE A 407 14.33 -18.00 31.80
C PHE A 407 13.51 -16.79 31.33
N VAL A 408 13.35 -16.59 30.04
CA VAL A 408 12.56 -15.47 29.49
C VAL A 408 11.08 -15.81 29.46
N ASN A 409 10.69 -16.94 28.85
CA ASN A 409 9.29 -17.22 28.60
C ASN A 409 8.52 -17.65 29.86
N VAL A 410 9.18 -18.32 30.82
CA VAL A 410 8.55 -18.75 32.08
C VAL A 410 8.81 -17.73 33.18
N PHE A 411 10.08 -17.53 33.55
CA PHE A 411 10.41 -16.67 34.71
C PHE A 411 10.23 -15.18 34.41
N GLY A 412 10.43 -14.74 33.16
CA GLY A 412 10.06 -13.38 32.75
C GLY A 412 8.57 -13.15 32.84
N THR A 413 7.73 -14.08 32.35
CA THR A 413 6.27 -14.01 32.48
C THR A 413 5.85 -14.04 33.96
N LYS A 414 6.44 -14.95 34.77
CA LYS A 414 6.20 -15.01 36.21
C LYS A 414 6.45 -13.66 36.88
N LEU A 415 7.62 -13.06 36.67
CA LEU A 415 7.96 -11.77 37.27
C LEU A 415 6.97 -10.67 36.91
N VAL A 416 6.59 -10.55 35.63
CA VAL A 416 5.64 -9.52 35.21
C VAL A 416 4.24 -9.77 35.79
N ALA A 417 3.81 -11.05 35.90
CA ALA A 417 2.53 -11.43 36.49
C ALA A 417 2.49 -11.17 38.01
N ASP A 418 3.58 -11.48 38.73
CA ASP A 418 3.70 -11.21 40.17
C ASP A 418 3.63 -9.72 40.44
N LEU A 419 4.36 -8.91 39.68
CA LEU A 419 4.31 -7.45 39.80
C LEU A 419 2.92 -6.91 39.42
N ALA A 420 2.26 -7.49 38.41
CA ALA A 420 0.88 -7.10 38.09
C ALA A 420 -0.09 -7.33 39.25
N THR A 421 0.05 -8.44 39.98
CA THR A 421 -0.73 -8.73 41.18
C THR A 421 -0.35 -7.78 42.33
N GLU A 422 0.94 -7.58 42.59
CA GLU A 422 1.45 -6.73 43.67
C GLU A 422 1.00 -5.27 43.53
N TYR A 423 1.02 -4.74 42.29
CA TYR A 423 0.65 -3.35 42.01
C TYR A 423 -0.82 -3.17 41.58
N GLY A 424 -1.66 -4.20 41.73
CA GLY A 424 -3.11 -4.13 41.52
C GLY A 424 -3.51 -3.84 40.06
N VAL A 425 -2.80 -4.40 39.10
CA VAL A 425 -3.18 -4.35 37.67
C VAL A 425 -4.57 -4.96 37.49
N GLU A 426 -5.46 -4.26 36.79
CA GLU A 426 -6.83 -4.72 36.57
C GLU A 426 -6.87 -5.93 35.64
N LYS A 427 -6.15 -5.84 34.48
CA LYS A 427 -6.09 -6.90 33.48
C LYS A 427 -4.68 -7.18 33.00
N PHE A 428 -4.32 -8.45 32.95
CA PHE A 428 -3.06 -8.96 32.41
C PHE A 428 -3.36 -9.89 31.22
N VAL A 429 -3.02 -9.46 30.01
CA VAL A 429 -3.26 -10.22 28.79
C VAL A 429 -1.96 -10.83 28.29
N MET A 430 -1.83 -12.15 28.41
CA MET A 430 -0.67 -12.91 27.94
C MET A 430 -0.86 -13.33 26.49
N ILE A 431 0.11 -13.02 25.65
CA ILE A 431 0.16 -13.51 24.26
C ILE A 431 0.81 -14.91 24.26
N SER A 432 0.05 -15.91 23.80
CA SER A 432 0.51 -17.29 23.63
C SER A 432 0.43 -17.74 22.17
N THR A 433 0.55 -19.03 21.94
CA THR A 433 0.66 -19.61 20.60
C THR A 433 -0.03 -20.97 20.51
N ASP A 434 -0.41 -21.38 19.30
CA ASP A 434 -0.85 -22.74 18.94
C ASP A 434 0.17 -23.84 19.36
N LYS A 435 1.46 -23.48 19.41
CA LYS A 435 2.53 -24.42 19.77
C LYS A 435 2.58 -24.78 21.27
N ALA A 436 1.80 -24.07 22.11
CA ALA A 436 1.59 -24.42 23.50
C ALA A 436 0.60 -25.60 23.66
N VAL A 437 -0.15 -25.95 22.62
CA VAL A 437 -1.05 -27.10 22.57
C VAL A 437 -0.30 -28.35 22.18
N ASN A 438 -0.36 -29.40 23.04
CA ASN A 438 0.40 -30.65 22.83
C ASN A 438 1.83 -30.36 22.33
N PRO A 439 2.65 -29.65 23.12
CA PRO A 439 3.93 -29.11 22.65
C PRO A 439 4.88 -30.22 22.22
N THR A 440 5.56 -30.00 21.09
CA THR A 440 6.60 -30.92 20.57
C THR A 440 7.99 -30.32 20.63
N ASN A 441 8.11 -29.17 21.26
CA ASN A 441 9.35 -28.42 21.34
C ASN A 441 9.43 -27.58 22.62
N VAL A 442 10.66 -27.21 22.98
CA VAL A 442 10.98 -26.43 24.17
C VAL A 442 10.21 -25.10 24.20
N MET A 443 10.18 -24.37 23.07
CA MET A 443 9.49 -23.09 23.00
C MET A 443 8.00 -23.22 23.33
N GLY A 444 7.29 -24.19 22.70
CA GLY A 444 5.89 -24.47 22.97
C GLY A 444 5.64 -24.87 24.42
N ALA A 445 6.50 -25.74 24.97
CA ALA A 445 6.42 -26.17 26.38
C ALA A 445 6.64 -24.99 27.34
N THR A 446 7.57 -24.07 27.09
CA THR A 446 7.75 -22.86 27.92
C THR A 446 6.52 -21.96 27.91
N LYS A 447 5.86 -21.79 26.75
CA LYS A 447 4.62 -21.02 26.66
C LYS A 447 3.48 -21.72 27.42
N ARG A 448 3.39 -23.04 27.34
CA ARG A 448 2.40 -23.81 28.12
C ARG A 448 2.61 -23.67 29.62
N ILE A 449 3.85 -23.75 30.12
CA ILE A 449 4.17 -23.54 31.53
C ILE A 449 3.77 -22.13 31.96
N ALA A 450 4.05 -21.12 31.14
CA ALA A 450 3.65 -19.74 31.41
C ALA A 450 2.12 -19.56 31.44
N GLU A 451 1.37 -20.28 30.58
CA GLU A 451 -0.10 -20.33 30.64
C GLU A 451 -0.60 -20.94 31.95
N ILE A 452 -0.02 -22.09 32.35
CA ILE A 452 -0.36 -22.76 33.61
C ILE A 452 -0.13 -21.81 34.78
N TYR A 453 1.00 -21.09 34.78
CA TYR A 453 1.34 -20.12 35.82
C TYR A 453 0.31 -18.99 35.90
N THR A 454 0.05 -18.31 34.77
CA THR A 454 -0.87 -17.16 34.76
C THR A 454 -2.32 -17.58 35.07
N GLN A 455 -2.74 -18.77 34.64
CA GLN A 455 -4.07 -19.31 34.92
C GLN A 455 -4.31 -19.67 36.38
N SER A 456 -3.27 -20.15 37.09
CA SER A 456 -3.37 -20.51 38.49
C SER A 456 -3.48 -19.31 39.42
N ARG A 457 -3.15 -18.09 38.94
CA ARG A 457 -3.18 -16.89 39.77
C ARG A 457 -4.62 -16.47 40.08
N GLN A 458 -4.90 -16.29 41.35
CA GLN A 458 -6.17 -15.80 41.86
C GLN A 458 -5.97 -14.42 42.52
N GLY A 459 -6.99 -13.56 42.46
CA GLY A 459 -6.92 -12.21 43.05
C GLY A 459 -7.70 -11.16 42.29
N SER A 460 -7.35 -9.90 42.49
CA SER A 460 -8.01 -8.75 41.84
C SER A 460 -7.59 -8.60 40.37
N THR A 461 -6.38 -9.05 40.00
CA THR A 461 -5.88 -9.01 38.62
C THR A 461 -6.53 -10.12 37.80
N LYS A 462 -7.18 -9.74 36.70
CA LYS A 462 -7.77 -10.68 35.74
C LYS A 462 -6.71 -11.14 34.74
N PHE A 463 -6.27 -12.40 34.86
CA PHE A 463 -5.30 -13.01 33.95
C PHE A 463 -6.00 -13.65 32.75
N ILE A 464 -5.66 -13.21 31.55
CA ILE A 464 -6.26 -13.64 30.28
C ILE A 464 -5.14 -14.11 29.36
N THR A 465 -5.31 -15.28 28.76
CA THR A 465 -4.37 -15.82 27.79
C THR A 465 -4.99 -15.86 26.40
N THR A 466 -4.23 -15.50 25.37
CA THR A 466 -4.67 -15.57 23.98
C THR A 466 -3.76 -16.48 23.18
N ARG A 467 -4.36 -17.47 22.47
CA ARG A 467 -3.66 -18.42 21.60
C ARG A 467 -4.04 -18.19 20.15
N PHE A 468 -3.05 -18.04 19.29
CA PHE A 468 -3.21 -18.00 17.84
C PHE A 468 -2.00 -18.58 17.13
N GLY A 469 -2.16 -18.92 15.86
CA GLY A 469 -1.12 -19.53 15.04
C GLY A 469 -0.15 -18.51 14.45
N ASN A 470 0.36 -18.79 13.24
CA ASN A 470 1.35 -17.92 12.63
C ASN A 470 0.71 -16.61 12.15
N VAL A 471 1.48 -15.52 12.25
CA VAL A 471 1.10 -14.22 11.70
C VAL A 471 1.95 -13.88 10.48
N LEU A 472 1.30 -13.36 9.44
CA LEU A 472 1.95 -13.02 8.18
C LEU A 472 2.91 -11.84 8.34
N GLY A 473 4.06 -11.91 7.69
CA GLY A 473 5.02 -10.81 7.64
C GLY A 473 5.73 -10.50 8.96
N SER A 474 5.57 -11.32 10.03
CA SER A 474 6.29 -11.09 11.29
C SER A 474 7.78 -11.37 11.13
N ASN A 475 8.63 -10.62 11.88
CA ASN A 475 10.07 -10.75 11.84
C ASN A 475 10.52 -12.20 12.04
N GLY A 476 11.40 -12.70 11.13
CA GLY A 476 11.93 -14.05 11.16
C GLY A 476 10.91 -15.14 10.77
N SER A 477 9.73 -14.79 10.28
CA SER A 477 8.75 -15.76 9.78
C SER A 477 9.04 -16.18 8.33
N VAL A 478 8.25 -17.14 7.84
CA VAL A 478 8.43 -17.76 6.52
C VAL A 478 8.29 -16.78 5.35
N VAL A 479 7.39 -15.80 5.43
CA VAL A 479 7.16 -14.83 4.35
C VAL A 479 8.38 -13.92 4.13
N PRO A 480 8.93 -13.21 5.12
CA PRO A 480 10.17 -12.45 4.97
C PRO A 480 11.38 -13.32 4.56
N LEU A 481 11.43 -14.57 5.02
CA LEU A 481 12.49 -15.50 4.62
C LEU A 481 12.43 -15.79 3.11
N PHE A 482 11.26 -16.18 2.61
CA PHE A 482 11.04 -16.48 1.19
C PHE A 482 11.30 -15.24 0.32
N GLN A 483 10.83 -14.07 0.75
CA GLN A 483 11.10 -12.82 0.04
C GLN A 483 12.60 -12.58 -0.10
N LYS A 484 13.36 -12.69 0.99
CA LYS A 484 14.82 -12.54 0.98
C LYS A 484 15.50 -13.56 0.06
N GLN A 485 15.06 -14.83 0.10
CA GLN A 485 15.60 -15.88 -0.77
C GLN A 485 15.32 -15.60 -2.25
N ILE A 486 14.12 -15.15 -2.59
CA ILE A 486 13.75 -14.76 -3.96
C ILE A 486 14.61 -13.57 -4.44
N GLU A 487 14.78 -12.55 -3.61
CA GLU A 487 15.61 -11.37 -3.92
C GLU A 487 17.07 -11.75 -4.16
N GLN A 488 17.58 -12.75 -3.44
CA GLN A 488 18.94 -13.29 -3.58
C GLN A 488 19.11 -14.23 -4.78
N GLY A 489 18.04 -14.57 -5.50
CA GLY A 489 18.07 -15.50 -6.64
C GLY A 489 17.80 -16.96 -6.28
N GLY A 490 17.38 -17.25 -5.07
CA GLY A 490 17.02 -18.56 -4.58
C GLY A 490 18.16 -19.40 -4.02
N PRO A 491 17.93 -20.69 -3.72
CA PRO A 491 16.61 -21.34 -3.77
C PRO A 491 15.68 -20.94 -2.61
N ILE A 492 14.36 -21.10 -2.79
CA ILE A 492 13.41 -21.03 -1.68
C ILE A 492 13.44 -22.36 -0.94
N THR A 493 13.61 -22.32 0.39
CA THR A 493 13.75 -23.52 1.21
C THR A 493 12.47 -23.83 1.97
N VAL A 494 11.88 -25.00 1.74
CA VAL A 494 10.70 -25.52 2.46
C VAL A 494 11.11 -26.78 3.20
N THR A 495 10.71 -26.93 4.45
CA THR A 495 11.15 -28.04 5.30
C THR A 495 10.50 -29.38 4.94
N ASP A 496 9.24 -29.39 4.48
CA ASP A 496 8.54 -30.58 3.96
C ASP A 496 7.38 -30.11 3.06
N ARG A 497 7.16 -30.80 1.94
CA ARG A 497 6.08 -30.46 0.97
C ARG A 497 4.67 -30.54 1.56
N ARG A 498 4.48 -31.36 2.58
CA ARG A 498 3.17 -31.61 3.23
C ARG A 498 2.89 -30.60 4.33
N ILE A 499 3.87 -29.83 4.77
CA ILE A 499 3.75 -28.96 5.93
C ILE A 499 2.67 -27.90 5.70
N THR A 500 1.76 -27.79 6.64
CA THR A 500 0.69 -26.79 6.63
C THR A 500 0.78 -25.88 7.86
N ARG A 501 0.38 -24.64 7.69
CA ARG A 501 0.27 -23.67 8.78
C ARG A 501 -1.00 -22.86 8.64
N TYR A 502 -1.52 -22.42 9.77
CA TYR A 502 -2.53 -21.38 9.79
C TYR A 502 -1.88 -20.02 9.75
N PHE A 503 -2.51 -19.09 9.06
CA PHE A 503 -2.03 -17.71 8.98
C PHE A 503 -3.13 -16.71 9.31
N MET A 504 -2.73 -15.63 9.94
CA MET A 504 -3.55 -14.47 10.26
C MET A 504 -2.74 -13.20 9.97
N THR A 505 -3.36 -12.08 9.68
CA THR A 505 -2.63 -10.81 9.59
C THR A 505 -2.27 -10.31 10.99
N ILE A 506 -1.18 -9.53 11.11
CA ILE A 506 -0.77 -8.95 12.39
C ILE A 506 -1.86 -8.03 12.95
N PRO A 507 -2.48 -7.11 12.17
CA PRO A 507 -3.58 -6.28 12.66
C PRO A 507 -4.80 -7.08 13.12
N GLU A 508 -5.17 -8.15 12.39
CA GLU A 508 -6.26 -9.04 12.77
C GLU A 508 -5.99 -9.71 14.13
N ALA A 509 -4.82 -10.32 14.30
CA ALA A 509 -4.42 -10.97 15.54
C ALA A 509 -4.45 -9.99 16.73
N CYS A 510 -3.89 -8.79 16.56
CA CYS A 510 -3.84 -7.79 17.63
C CYS A 510 -5.24 -7.24 17.98
N SER A 511 -6.10 -7.05 16.99
CA SER A 511 -7.49 -6.66 17.26
C SER A 511 -8.23 -7.71 18.09
N LEU A 512 -8.05 -9.01 17.76
CA LEU A 512 -8.65 -10.10 18.54
C LEU A 512 -8.03 -10.19 19.96
N VAL A 513 -6.74 -9.89 20.13
CA VAL A 513 -6.09 -9.81 21.46
C VAL A 513 -6.73 -8.71 22.32
N LEU A 514 -6.95 -7.52 21.75
CA LEU A 514 -7.60 -6.42 22.46
C LEU A 514 -9.04 -6.77 22.85
N GLU A 515 -9.80 -7.40 21.96
CA GLU A 515 -11.16 -7.85 22.22
C GLU A 515 -11.19 -8.94 23.30
N ALA A 516 -10.36 -10.00 23.18
CA ALA A 516 -10.24 -11.05 24.18
C ALA A 516 -9.86 -10.47 25.56
N GLY A 517 -8.92 -9.51 25.59
CA GLY A 517 -8.57 -8.77 26.80
C GLY A 517 -9.75 -8.00 27.39
N SER A 518 -10.66 -7.49 26.55
CA SER A 518 -11.82 -6.74 27.01
C SER A 518 -12.92 -7.63 27.60
N ILE A 519 -13.20 -8.79 26.99
CA ILE A 519 -14.29 -9.70 27.41
C ILE A 519 -13.87 -10.69 28.50
N GLY A 520 -12.57 -10.92 28.70
CA GLY A 520 -12.07 -11.91 29.67
C GLY A 520 -12.30 -11.47 31.12
N GLU A 521 -12.66 -12.44 31.96
CA GLU A 521 -12.99 -12.24 33.37
C GLU A 521 -11.96 -12.83 34.35
N GLY A 522 -10.91 -13.48 33.80
CA GLY A 522 -9.79 -14.06 34.53
C GLY A 522 -9.78 -15.59 34.55
N GLY A 523 -8.59 -16.17 34.42
CA GLY A 523 -8.38 -17.60 34.22
C GLY A 523 -8.74 -18.11 32.83
N ASP A 524 -9.07 -17.21 31.90
CA ASP A 524 -9.54 -17.54 30.55
C ASP A 524 -8.39 -17.80 29.59
N ILE A 525 -8.54 -18.81 28.73
CA ILE A 525 -7.71 -19.00 27.54
C ILE A 525 -8.61 -18.84 26.32
N PHE A 526 -8.36 -17.81 25.54
CA PHE A 526 -9.03 -17.56 24.28
C PHE A 526 -8.20 -18.08 23.10
N VAL A 527 -8.88 -18.75 22.19
CA VAL A 527 -8.30 -19.30 20.95
C VAL A 527 -8.97 -18.63 19.77
N PHE A 528 -8.17 -18.17 18.81
CA PHE A 528 -8.70 -17.46 17.65
C PHE A 528 -8.95 -18.40 16.48
N ASP A 529 -10.06 -18.16 15.76
CA ASP A 529 -10.35 -18.84 14.50
C ASP A 529 -9.32 -18.46 13.44
N MET A 530 -8.47 -19.41 13.11
CA MET A 530 -7.39 -19.22 12.15
C MET A 530 -7.80 -19.45 10.69
N GLY A 531 -9.07 -19.85 10.42
CA GLY A 531 -9.57 -20.19 9.10
C GLY A 531 -8.87 -21.39 8.48
N GLU A 532 -8.61 -21.33 7.16
CA GLU A 532 -8.09 -22.48 6.42
C GLU A 532 -6.57 -22.66 6.58
N LYS A 533 -6.14 -23.95 6.54
CA LYS A 533 -4.71 -24.30 6.52
C LYS A 533 -4.09 -23.99 5.17
N VAL A 534 -2.90 -23.43 5.17
CA VAL A 534 -2.13 -23.11 3.97
C VAL A 534 -0.91 -24.01 3.89
N ARG A 535 -0.71 -24.70 2.77
CA ARG A 535 0.55 -25.43 2.52
C ARG A 535 1.68 -24.45 2.29
N ILE A 536 2.79 -24.66 2.98
CA ILE A 536 3.95 -23.77 2.87
C ILE A 536 4.59 -23.84 1.47
N TRP A 537 4.50 -25.01 0.81
CA TRP A 537 4.94 -25.15 -0.58
C TRP A 537 4.12 -24.27 -1.53
N ASP A 538 2.79 -24.25 -1.40
CA ASP A 538 1.91 -23.42 -2.23
C ASP A 538 2.15 -21.92 -1.96
N LEU A 539 2.44 -21.57 -0.70
CA LEU A 539 2.83 -20.21 -0.32
C LEU A 539 4.13 -19.78 -1.03
N ALA A 540 5.15 -20.66 -1.04
CA ALA A 540 6.41 -20.41 -1.73
C ALA A 540 6.19 -20.20 -3.23
N GLU A 541 5.36 -21.02 -3.83
CA GLU A 541 5.02 -20.93 -5.25
C GLU A 541 4.28 -19.63 -5.59
N LYS A 542 3.30 -19.25 -4.79
CA LYS A 542 2.59 -17.98 -4.95
C LYS A 542 3.53 -16.76 -4.78
N MET A 543 4.44 -16.80 -3.82
CA MET A 543 5.43 -15.73 -3.63
C MET A 543 6.39 -15.63 -4.79
N ARG A 544 6.85 -16.76 -5.35
CA ARG A 544 7.69 -16.82 -6.56
C ARG A 544 6.97 -16.20 -7.76
N GLN A 545 5.68 -16.51 -7.94
CA GLN A 545 4.85 -15.95 -9.01
C GLN A 545 4.65 -14.44 -8.83
N LEU A 546 4.34 -13.98 -7.61
CA LEU A 546 4.21 -12.54 -7.30
C LEU A 546 5.49 -11.75 -7.58
N ALA A 547 6.64 -12.37 -7.31
CA ALA A 547 7.94 -11.77 -7.58
C ALA A 547 8.35 -11.83 -9.06
N HIS A 548 7.58 -12.50 -9.93
CA HIS A 548 7.91 -12.76 -11.34
C HIS A 548 9.30 -13.37 -11.54
N ARG A 549 9.65 -14.35 -10.69
CA ARG A 549 10.95 -15.03 -10.70
C ARG A 549 10.77 -16.54 -10.89
N PRO A 550 10.24 -16.99 -12.06
CA PRO A 550 9.98 -18.42 -12.30
C PRO A 550 11.25 -19.28 -12.27
N GLU A 551 12.41 -18.68 -12.49
CA GLU A 551 13.72 -19.34 -12.44
C GLU A 551 14.18 -19.74 -11.04
N VAL A 552 13.58 -19.18 -9.98
CA VAL A 552 13.94 -19.50 -8.59
C VAL A 552 13.39 -20.87 -8.22
N GLU A 553 14.27 -21.79 -7.87
CA GLU A 553 13.90 -23.14 -7.45
C GLU A 553 13.33 -23.18 -6.03
N ILE A 554 12.42 -24.12 -5.77
CA ILE A 554 11.91 -24.45 -4.43
C ILE A 554 12.44 -25.82 -4.06
N ILE A 555 13.20 -25.90 -2.96
CA ILE A 555 13.84 -27.14 -2.49
C ILE A 555 13.31 -27.56 -1.13
N GLU A 556 13.32 -28.87 -0.89
CA GLU A 556 12.97 -29.49 0.39
C GLU A 556 14.21 -29.73 1.24
N THR A 557 14.19 -29.29 2.51
CA THR A 557 15.37 -29.34 3.38
C THR A 557 15.27 -30.33 4.54
N GLY A 558 14.10 -30.91 4.78
CA GLY A 558 13.80 -31.74 5.95
C GLY A 558 13.31 -30.93 7.15
N LEU A 559 12.55 -31.60 8.04
CA LEU A 559 12.02 -30.99 9.26
C LEU A 559 13.14 -30.61 10.22
N ARG A 560 13.05 -29.42 10.80
CA ARG A 560 13.99 -28.91 11.80
C ARG A 560 13.67 -29.50 13.20
N PRO A 561 14.63 -29.45 14.14
CA PRO A 561 14.38 -29.86 15.51
C PRO A 561 13.17 -29.12 16.13
N GLY A 562 12.27 -29.90 16.76
CA GLY A 562 11.06 -29.41 17.39
C GLY A 562 9.90 -29.05 16.44
N GLU A 563 10.08 -29.16 15.12
CA GLU A 563 9.07 -28.72 14.14
C GLU A 563 7.98 -29.78 13.94
N LYS A 564 6.70 -29.36 13.99
CA LYS A 564 5.52 -30.19 13.67
C LYS A 564 5.24 -30.16 12.16
N LEU A 565 4.79 -31.30 11.63
CA LEU A 565 4.28 -31.35 10.26
C LEU A 565 2.95 -30.59 10.14
N TYR A 566 2.07 -30.75 11.12
CA TYR A 566 0.77 -30.08 11.21
C TYR A 566 0.63 -29.41 12.58
N GLU A 567 0.18 -28.16 12.59
CA GLU A 567 -0.14 -27.44 13.83
C GLU A 567 -1.60 -27.68 14.24
N GLU A 568 -1.79 -27.81 15.54
CA GLU A 568 -3.09 -27.95 16.18
C GLU A 568 -3.48 -26.61 16.80
N VAL A 569 -4.52 -25.98 16.32
CA VAL A 569 -5.01 -24.70 16.88
C VAL A 569 -5.80 -24.95 18.14
N LEU A 570 -6.43 -26.10 18.24
CA LEU A 570 -7.30 -26.54 19.33
C LEU A 570 -6.89 -27.94 19.77
N ALA A 571 -6.89 -28.18 21.06
CA ALA A 571 -6.83 -29.51 21.63
C ALA A 571 -8.22 -30.17 21.57
N ASN A 572 -8.77 -30.44 20.39
CA ASN A 572 -10.11 -30.96 20.07
C ASN A 572 -11.26 -29.94 20.18
N GLU A 573 -12.19 -29.95 19.20
CA GLU A 573 -13.39 -29.09 19.16
C GLU A 573 -14.29 -29.25 20.41
N GLU A 574 -14.21 -30.40 21.07
CA GLU A 574 -14.96 -30.70 22.29
C GLU A 574 -14.55 -29.87 23.51
N ASN A 575 -13.37 -29.23 23.46
CA ASN A 575 -12.80 -28.46 24.58
C ASN A 575 -12.92 -26.94 24.37
N THR A 576 -13.80 -26.47 23.49
CA THR A 576 -14.00 -25.03 23.28
C THR A 576 -15.47 -24.64 23.39
N ILE A 577 -15.70 -23.43 23.95
CA ILE A 577 -17.01 -22.80 24.05
C ILE A 577 -16.99 -21.54 23.17
N LYS A 578 -18.05 -21.33 22.39
CA LYS A 578 -18.21 -20.12 21.58
C LYS A 578 -18.41 -18.91 22.49
N THR A 579 -17.80 -17.80 22.13
CA THR A 579 -18.05 -16.49 22.75
C THR A 579 -19.06 -15.69 21.92
N GLU A 580 -19.35 -14.46 22.33
CA GLU A 580 -20.17 -13.53 21.53
C GLU A 580 -19.48 -13.15 20.20
N ASN A 581 -18.17 -13.21 20.16
CA ASN A 581 -17.40 -13.00 18.93
C ASN A 581 -17.11 -14.34 18.26
N GLU A 582 -17.65 -14.56 17.06
CA GLU A 582 -17.49 -15.80 16.30
C GLU A 582 -16.02 -16.18 15.99
N LYS A 583 -15.11 -15.20 16.05
CA LYS A 583 -13.67 -15.39 15.82
C LYS A 583 -12.89 -15.74 17.09
N ILE A 584 -13.52 -15.68 18.25
CA ILE A 584 -12.90 -15.95 19.55
C ILE A 584 -13.63 -17.10 20.22
N MET A 585 -12.89 -18.15 20.56
CA MET A 585 -13.40 -19.31 21.29
C MET A 585 -12.74 -19.38 22.67
N HIS A 586 -13.46 -19.78 23.67
CA HIS A 586 -12.95 -20.02 25.02
C HIS A 586 -12.52 -21.49 25.15
N ALA A 587 -11.24 -21.74 25.46
CA ALA A 587 -10.71 -23.08 25.66
C ALA A 587 -11.04 -23.60 27.07
N VAL A 588 -11.59 -24.78 27.15
CA VAL A 588 -11.79 -25.50 28.42
C VAL A 588 -10.51 -26.29 28.72
N VAL A 589 -9.77 -25.87 29.73
CA VAL A 589 -8.48 -26.47 30.11
C VAL A 589 -8.48 -26.92 31.56
N ARG A 590 -7.57 -27.83 31.92
CA ARG A 590 -7.36 -28.24 33.31
C ARG A 590 -7.04 -27.02 34.17
N LYS A 591 -7.73 -26.89 35.29
CA LYS A 591 -7.39 -25.90 36.33
C LYS A 591 -6.30 -26.46 37.23
N TYR A 592 -5.43 -25.58 37.69
CA TYR A 592 -4.31 -25.86 38.58
C TYR A 592 -4.45 -25.00 39.84
N GLU A 593 -4.17 -25.60 41.00
CA GLU A 593 -4.10 -24.86 42.25
C GLU A 593 -2.80 -24.04 42.29
N THR A 594 -2.88 -22.85 42.88
CA THR A 594 -1.76 -21.91 42.96
C THR A 594 -0.52 -22.53 43.62
N GLU A 595 -0.71 -23.23 44.75
CA GLU A 595 0.34 -23.87 45.53
C GLU A 595 1.04 -24.97 44.71
N GLU A 596 0.26 -25.84 44.02
CA GLU A 596 0.82 -26.88 43.11
C GLU A 596 1.75 -26.28 42.04
N VAL A 597 1.32 -25.17 41.44
CA VAL A 597 2.08 -24.51 40.38
C VAL A 597 3.32 -23.82 40.95
N ASP A 598 3.24 -23.21 42.11
CA ASP A 598 4.39 -22.56 42.73
C ASP A 598 5.50 -23.57 43.07
N ASP A 599 5.16 -24.77 43.57
CA ASP A 599 6.09 -25.85 43.81
C ASP A 599 6.74 -26.36 42.53
N MET A 600 5.95 -26.52 41.46
CA MET A 600 6.45 -26.92 40.14
C MET A 600 7.45 -25.90 39.58
N ILE A 601 7.13 -24.61 39.68
CA ILE A 601 7.98 -23.52 39.18
C ILE A 601 9.27 -23.39 40.02
N GLU A 602 9.18 -23.56 41.35
CA GLU A 602 10.38 -23.50 42.20
C GLU A 602 11.31 -24.71 41.92
N THR A 603 10.76 -25.90 41.70
CA THR A 603 11.54 -27.05 41.25
C THR A 603 12.21 -26.77 39.90
N LEU A 604 11.50 -26.17 38.94
CA LEU A 604 12.07 -25.77 37.64
C LEU A 604 13.18 -24.72 37.82
N ARG A 605 13.05 -23.79 38.77
CA ARG A 605 14.07 -22.79 39.10
C ARG A 605 15.37 -23.48 39.60
N ASN A 606 15.22 -24.49 40.45
CA ASN A 606 16.36 -25.24 40.97
C ASN A 606 17.07 -26.01 39.83
N GLU A 607 16.30 -26.60 38.90
CA GLU A 607 16.90 -27.25 37.73
C GLU A 607 17.54 -26.24 36.77
N LEU A 608 16.97 -25.05 36.61
CA LEU A 608 17.55 -23.98 35.82
C LEU A 608 18.93 -23.55 36.35
N ALA A 609 19.10 -23.52 37.69
CA ALA A 609 20.38 -23.18 38.34
C ALA A 609 21.52 -24.18 38.00
N THR A 610 21.19 -25.40 37.57
CA THR A 610 22.18 -26.38 37.12
C THR A 610 22.80 -26.05 35.76
N SER A 611 22.11 -25.23 34.95
CA SER A 611 22.43 -24.92 33.55
C SER A 611 22.50 -26.15 32.62
N ASP A 612 22.01 -27.31 33.06
CA ASP A 612 21.96 -28.55 32.28
C ASP A 612 20.64 -28.61 31.45
N PRO A 613 20.70 -28.52 30.11
CA PRO A 613 19.50 -28.54 29.28
C PRO A 613 18.65 -29.80 29.45
N MET A 614 19.30 -30.96 29.68
CA MET A 614 18.59 -32.23 29.86
C MET A 614 17.76 -32.25 31.12
N ARG A 615 18.30 -31.75 32.24
CA ARG A 615 17.57 -31.64 33.51
C ARG A 615 16.45 -30.63 33.45
N ILE A 616 16.71 -29.47 32.81
CA ILE A 616 15.69 -28.42 32.61
C ILE A 616 14.52 -28.99 31.82
N VAL A 617 14.76 -29.63 30.67
CA VAL A 617 13.72 -30.17 29.83
C VAL A 617 13.01 -31.37 30.45
N ALA A 618 13.72 -32.21 31.22
CA ALA A 618 13.09 -33.26 32.00
C ALA A 618 12.06 -32.71 32.98
N GLN A 619 12.38 -31.64 33.71
CA GLN A 619 11.45 -31.00 34.62
C GLN A 619 10.29 -30.32 33.89
N MET A 620 10.53 -29.73 32.70
CA MET A 620 9.44 -29.20 31.84
C MET A 620 8.44 -30.30 31.46
N LYS A 621 8.91 -31.54 31.16
CA LYS A 621 8.04 -32.68 30.85
C LYS A 621 7.22 -33.17 32.06
N VAL A 622 7.72 -32.97 33.27
CA VAL A 622 6.97 -33.24 34.50
C VAL A 622 5.81 -32.23 34.65
N ILE A 623 6.06 -30.95 34.39
CA ILE A 623 5.04 -29.89 34.48
C ILE A 623 4.01 -30.00 33.35
N VAL A 624 4.49 -30.39 32.15
CA VAL A 624 3.67 -30.51 30.93
C VAL A 624 3.77 -31.96 30.40
N PRO A 625 2.98 -32.89 30.94
CA PRO A 625 3.06 -34.30 30.56
C PRO A 625 2.77 -34.58 29.08
N GLU A 626 1.99 -33.71 28.43
CA GLU A 626 1.70 -33.76 27.00
C GLU A 626 2.87 -33.32 26.10
N PHE A 627 3.99 -32.81 26.69
CA PHE A 627 5.17 -32.43 25.93
C PHE A 627 5.93 -33.66 25.44
N LYS A 628 5.84 -33.96 24.14
CA LYS A 628 6.62 -35.00 23.46
C LYS A 628 7.51 -34.36 22.40
N SER A 629 8.83 -34.53 22.57
CA SER A 629 9.82 -33.90 21.69
C SER A 629 9.79 -34.50 20.29
N ASN A 630 9.84 -33.67 19.25
CA ASN A 630 9.88 -34.14 17.87
C ASN A 630 11.21 -33.75 17.22
N ASN A 631 11.91 -34.73 16.62
CA ASN A 631 13.17 -34.52 15.92
C ASN A 631 14.19 -33.70 16.76
N SER A 632 14.29 -34.02 18.06
CA SER A 632 15.11 -33.30 19.04
C SER A 632 15.95 -34.26 19.88
N ILE A 633 17.06 -33.78 20.40
CA ILE A 633 17.89 -34.54 21.37
C ILE A 633 17.08 -34.89 22.63
N PHE A 634 16.06 -34.12 22.95
CA PHE A 634 15.22 -34.31 24.13
C PHE A 634 14.17 -35.42 23.95
N SER A 635 14.07 -36.07 22.77
CA SER A 635 13.19 -37.22 22.53
C SER A 635 13.55 -38.42 23.43
N GLN A 636 14.82 -38.52 23.87
CA GLN A 636 15.25 -39.53 24.82
C GLN A 636 14.66 -39.38 26.23
N LEU A 637 14.03 -38.23 26.52
CA LEU A 637 13.32 -37.96 27.77
C LEU A 637 11.83 -38.28 27.67
N ASP A 638 11.34 -38.66 26.50
CA ASP A 638 9.92 -39.04 26.28
C ASP A 638 9.66 -40.41 26.90
N LYS A 639 8.64 -40.44 27.77
CA LYS A 639 8.19 -41.68 28.42
C LYS A 639 7.05 -42.32 27.66
#